data_f63f3fd8ce2892b6046fa7cb13175921
#
_entry.id   f63f3fd8ce2892b6046fa7cb13175921
#
_cell.length_a   1.000
_cell.length_b   1.000
_cell.length_c   1.000
_cell.angle_alpha   90.00
_cell.angle_beta   90.00
_cell.angle_gamma   90.00
#
_symmetry.space_group_name_H-M   'P 1'
#
loop_
_entity.id
_entity.type
_entity.pdbx_description
1 polymer ?
#
loop_
_entity_poly.entity_id
_entity_poly.type
_entity_poly.pdbx_seq_one_letter_code
_entity_poly.pdbx_strand_id
1 'polypeptide(L)'
;METLQEFQPRLVYNNYKEHIKVSHELELLFKNCDSFELSVAFIADSGLAALKECFDYLRDHHIRGKIITSTYLGFNAPSMFKKLLKYENIEVKIFEGKGFHPKGYIFHKKDQTDIMIGSSNLTQNALAVNQEWNLFFSSDTQKDIVLKVEEEFDKQWKQSIPLTNEWIEDYQKVYVKPQRHQTINVSKEIKPNYMQKNALESLDNLRKNNKDKSLLISATGTGKTYLAAFDVKAVNPKRMLFVVHRRSIAIKAMETFKTIIKDKSMGLFSGDNKDLDCDYIFATIQTIYKPENRQLFSKKEFDYIIIDEVHKAGANSYQELVNYFKPQFLLGMSATPERSDDFDIYKMFDYNIAYEIRLQQAMEYDLLCPFHYYGITDMTIDDHVIDDKSDFNLLVDEKRVDYVIDKINDYGYSGDRVHGLIFVSRKEEACKLSEMFNQKGFHTCALTGEASEKQRQEAMDSLESNEEGSLDYIFTVDIFNEGIDIPKVNQVVMLRPTQSSIIFIQQLGRGLRKNDEKDYVVVIDFIGNYEKNFFIPIALSGNTNFNKDNLRRFVSEGNLIIPGASTIQFDEISKKRIFDAIDAAKLDGLKLIKEKYFELKNKLGRIPKICDFEKYGSIDIQKVFQNNKLRSYHQLLKKYDKDYTVQFTELEEQYLKFISNKLSSGKRIQELETIRLAIEKKSNLMNYLKEEMKNTYNIEISDINYESIINYLTQNFAAGTSKKTYEDVEIIDKNNNISPTFSKLLLNNEFKRQVIEVLDYSIQKYKNEYNNRYKDTDLCLYKKYTFEDVCRLLNWEKNLSSVMFGYRYDEHTNTLPIFVNYEKEENISDTTKYNDRFVDPQTFIAISK
;
A
#
# COMPACT_ATOMS: atom_id res chain seq x y z
N MET A 1 13.53 -22.41 34.64
CA MET A 1 14.42 -22.22 33.46
C MET A 1 13.80 -21.38 32.31
N GLU A 2 12.61 -20.83 32.51
CA GLU A 2 11.84 -20.13 31.45
C GLU A 2 11.97 -18.60 31.51
N THR A 3 12.55 -18.03 32.54
CA THR A 3 12.78 -16.57 32.67
C THR A 3 13.99 -16.05 31.89
N LEU A 4 14.78 -16.90 31.23
CA LEU A 4 16.00 -16.50 30.53
C LEU A 4 15.79 -16.10 29.05
N GLN A 5 14.64 -16.41 28.43
CA GLN A 5 14.39 -16.07 27.02
C GLN A 5 13.92 -14.61 26.81
N GLU A 6 13.27 -14.00 27.81
CA GLU A 6 12.79 -12.62 27.75
C GLU A 6 13.91 -11.56 27.79
N PHE A 7 15.08 -11.87 28.36
CA PHE A 7 16.20 -10.95 28.54
C PHE A 7 17.34 -11.13 27.52
N GLN A 8 17.16 -11.92 26.48
CA GLN A 8 18.21 -12.09 25.48
C GLN A 8 18.39 -10.84 24.62
N PRO A 9 19.63 -10.34 24.49
CA PRO A 9 19.92 -9.24 23.57
C PRO A 9 19.55 -9.61 22.14
N ARG A 10 18.93 -8.67 21.40
CA ARG A 10 18.59 -8.83 19.99
C ARG A 10 19.00 -7.62 19.17
N LEU A 11 19.22 -7.85 17.88
CA LEU A 11 19.53 -6.80 16.93
C LEU A 11 18.23 -6.18 16.41
N VAL A 12 18.13 -4.85 16.44
CA VAL A 12 17.06 -4.07 15.83
C VAL A 12 17.65 -3.30 14.65
N TYR A 13 17.07 -3.49 13.47
CA TYR A 13 17.56 -2.94 12.19
C TYR A 13 16.42 -2.68 11.23
N ASN A 14 16.69 -2.06 10.10
CA ASN A 14 15.69 -1.87 9.06
C ASN A 14 15.83 -2.94 7.97
N ASN A 15 14.76 -3.68 7.71
CA ASN A 15 14.65 -4.63 6.59
C ASN A 15 13.20 -4.66 6.08
N TYR A 16 12.96 -3.96 4.99
CA TYR A 16 11.62 -3.86 4.41
C TYR A 16 11.05 -5.23 4.00
N LYS A 17 11.87 -6.13 3.45
CA LYS A 17 11.41 -7.46 2.99
C LYS A 17 10.94 -8.35 4.15
N GLU A 18 11.52 -8.18 5.31
CA GLU A 18 11.18 -8.91 6.54
C GLU A 18 10.18 -8.14 7.41
N HIS A 19 9.72 -6.96 6.96
CA HIS A 19 8.84 -6.07 7.71
C HIS A 19 9.43 -5.67 9.09
N ILE A 20 10.73 -5.37 9.12
CA ILE A 20 11.43 -4.92 10.32
C ILE A 20 11.80 -3.43 10.14
N LYS A 21 11.42 -2.60 11.10
CA LYS A 21 11.79 -1.18 11.16
C LYS A 21 12.11 -0.76 12.58
N VAL A 22 13.13 0.09 12.73
CA VAL A 22 13.50 0.70 14.02
C VAL A 22 12.35 1.54 14.57
N SER A 23 11.60 2.27 13.70
CA SER A 23 10.43 3.05 14.11
C SER A 23 9.37 2.20 14.80
N HIS A 24 9.08 1.02 14.31
CA HIS A 24 8.08 0.13 14.90
C HIS A 24 8.51 -0.38 16.29
N GLU A 25 9.78 -0.72 16.45
CA GLU A 25 10.31 -1.10 17.76
C GLU A 25 10.16 0.04 18.76
N LEU A 26 10.50 1.26 18.37
CA LEU A 26 10.32 2.45 19.20
C LEU A 26 8.84 2.69 19.54
N GLU A 27 7.91 2.51 18.57
CA GLU A 27 6.47 2.61 18.84
C GLU A 27 6.02 1.65 19.95
N LEU A 28 6.48 0.40 19.91
CA LEU A 28 6.17 -0.60 20.94
C LEU A 28 6.76 -0.22 22.29
N LEU A 29 7.99 0.27 22.32
CA LEU A 29 8.67 0.65 23.56
C LEU A 29 8.02 1.88 24.20
N PHE A 30 7.67 2.91 23.43
CA PHE A 30 6.96 4.10 23.91
C PHE A 30 5.57 3.77 24.48
N LYS A 31 4.82 2.87 23.84
CA LYS A 31 3.48 2.50 24.29
C LYS A 31 3.48 1.61 25.54
N ASN A 32 4.60 0.96 25.84
CA ASN A 32 4.71 -0.01 26.93
C ASN A 32 5.64 0.44 28.07
N CYS A 33 5.98 1.73 28.17
CA CYS A 33 6.82 2.25 29.27
C CYS A 33 6.02 3.10 30.26
N ASP A 34 6.51 3.21 31.48
CA ASP A 34 6.03 4.12 32.51
C ASP A 34 6.72 5.50 32.43
N SER A 35 7.96 5.52 31.93
CA SER A 35 8.73 6.73 31.62
C SER A 35 9.88 6.38 30.67
N PHE A 36 10.49 7.40 30.05
CA PHE A 36 11.61 7.18 29.15
C PHE A 36 12.69 8.27 29.22
N GLU A 37 13.89 7.90 28.77
CA GLU A 37 15.05 8.79 28.66
C GLU A 37 15.75 8.56 27.33
N LEU A 38 15.95 9.64 26.55
CA LEU A 38 16.60 9.60 25.25
C LEU A 38 17.87 10.45 25.26
N SER A 39 19.00 9.90 24.86
CA SER A 39 20.23 10.63 24.58
C SER A 39 20.55 10.46 23.10
N VAL A 40 20.14 11.45 22.26
CA VAL A 40 20.21 11.33 20.79
C VAL A 40 20.79 12.60 20.18
N ALA A 41 21.91 12.44 19.47
CA ALA A 41 22.65 13.59 18.91
C ALA A 41 21.84 14.37 17.87
N PHE A 42 21.13 13.67 16.97
CA PHE A 42 20.40 14.32 15.89
C PHE A 42 18.92 13.94 15.94
N ILE A 43 18.10 14.97 16.01
CA ILE A 43 16.63 14.86 15.94
C ILE A 43 16.16 15.77 14.78
N ALA A 44 15.61 15.17 13.73
CA ALA A 44 15.07 15.92 12.60
C ALA A 44 13.54 16.10 12.71
N ASP A 45 13.01 17.14 12.07
CA ASP A 45 11.56 17.32 11.92
C ASP A 45 10.89 16.07 11.35
N SER A 46 11.55 15.40 10.39
CA SER A 46 11.06 14.17 9.78
C SER A 46 11.00 12.96 10.75
N GLY A 47 11.91 12.92 11.70
CA GLY A 47 11.91 11.88 12.75
C GLY A 47 10.78 12.10 13.76
N LEU A 48 10.53 13.35 14.15
CA LEU A 48 9.39 13.71 15.01
C LEU A 48 8.06 13.43 14.31
N ALA A 49 7.93 13.79 13.03
CA ALA A 49 6.74 13.48 12.24
C ALA A 49 6.50 11.96 12.16
N ALA A 50 7.55 11.17 11.97
CA ALA A 50 7.43 9.70 11.93
C ALA A 50 6.92 9.09 13.24
N LEU A 51 7.18 9.73 14.39
CA LEU A 51 6.79 9.25 15.72
C LEU A 51 5.71 10.13 16.39
N LYS A 52 5.04 11.01 15.62
CA LYS A 52 4.07 11.98 16.16
C LYS A 52 3.01 11.31 17.05
N GLU A 53 2.37 10.27 16.56
CA GLU A 53 1.34 9.54 17.33
C GLU A 53 1.88 8.91 18.62
N CYS A 54 3.17 8.54 18.65
CA CYS A 54 3.81 8.05 19.87
C CYS A 54 3.93 9.18 20.89
N PHE A 55 4.41 10.34 20.47
CA PHE A 55 4.56 11.50 21.35
C PHE A 55 3.20 12.01 21.84
N ASP A 56 2.18 11.99 20.97
CA ASP A 56 0.80 12.35 21.36
C ASP A 56 0.23 11.33 22.35
N TYR A 57 0.44 10.03 22.12
CA TYR A 57 0.07 8.98 23.08
C TYR A 57 0.72 9.18 24.45
N LEU A 58 2.02 9.50 24.50
CA LEU A 58 2.75 9.77 25.74
C LEU A 58 2.17 10.98 26.49
N ARG A 59 1.84 12.06 25.76
CA ARG A 59 1.17 13.25 26.31
C ARG A 59 -0.19 12.91 26.91
N ASP A 60 -1.03 12.22 26.13
CA ASP A 60 -2.42 11.93 26.50
C ASP A 60 -2.50 10.95 27.68
N HIS A 61 -1.49 10.09 27.85
CA HIS A 61 -1.35 9.16 28.99
C HIS A 61 -0.47 9.70 30.11
N HIS A 62 -0.02 10.96 30.02
CA HIS A 62 0.84 11.61 31.03
C HIS A 62 2.15 10.85 31.34
N ILE A 63 2.67 10.11 30.37
CA ILE A 63 3.95 9.40 30.48
C ILE A 63 5.09 10.44 30.40
N ARG A 64 5.91 10.49 31.43
CA ARG A 64 7.00 11.47 31.50
C ARG A 64 8.22 11.03 30.72
N GLY A 65 8.92 11.97 30.10
CA GLY A 65 10.13 11.69 29.35
C GLY A 65 11.22 12.76 29.55
N LYS A 66 12.46 12.36 29.33
CA LYS A 66 13.62 13.24 29.25
C LYS A 66 14.35 13.03 27.93
N ILE A 67 14.72 14.12 27.26
CA ILE A 67 15.48 14.09 26.01
C ILE A 67 16.71 14.97 26.13
N ILE A 68 17.90 14.40 25.86
CA ILE A 68 19.14 15.13 25.65
C ILE A 68 19.46 15.10 24.17
N THR A 69 19.70 16.27 23.60
CA THR A 69 20.16 16.41 22.22
C THR A 69 21.19 17.53 22.11
N SER A 70 21.68 17.86 20.92
CA SER A 70 22.71 18.87 20.72
C SER A 70 22.47 19.75 19.50
N THR A 71 23.27 20.80 19.37
CA THR A 71 23.33 21.62 18.13
C THR A 71 24.46 21.20 17.19
N TYR A 72 25.09 20.07 17.45
CA TYR A 72 26.26 19.58 16.73
C TYR A 72 26.01 19.51 15.22
N LEU A 73 26.90 20.14 14.44
CA LEU A 73 26.82 20.21 12.97
C LEU A 73 25.55 20.89 12.40
N GLY A 74 24.72 21.55 13.21
CA GLY A 74 23.52 22.24 12.72
C GLY A 74 22.41 21.36 12.15
N PHE A 75 22.42 20.04 12.40
CA PHE A 75 21.39 19.13 11.89
C PHE A 75 20.03 19.31 12.60
N ASN A 76 20.03 19.80 13.82
CA ASN A 76 18.83 20.04 14.61
C ASN A 76 18.30 21.45 14.34
N ALA A 77 17.22 21.55 13.55
CA ALA A 77 16.63 22.83 13.16
C ALA A 77 15.86 23.51 14.31
N PRO A 78 15.78 24.85 14.37
CA PRO A 78 14.98 25.57 15.37
C PRO A 78 13.49 25.15 15.36
N SER A 79 12.92 24.80 14.20
CA SER A 79 11.55 24.32 14.05
C SER A 79 11.29 23.02 14.82
N MET A 80 12.25 22.11 14.80
CA MET A 80 12.21 20.86 15.54
C MET A 80 12.14 21.09 17.06
N PHE A 81 12.97 22.00 17.58
CA PHE A 81 12.95 22.36 18.99
C PHE A 81 11.62 22.99 19.42
N LYS A 82 11.02 23.84 18.57
CA LYS A 82 9.67 24.40 18.83
C LYS A 82 8.61 23.31 18.91
N LYS A 83 8.73 22.24 18.09
CA LYS A 83 7.80 21.09 18.12
C LYS A 83 7.97 20.27 19.40
N LEU A 84 9.20 20.04 19.84
CA LEU A 84 9.45 19.32 21.10
C LEU A 84 8.90 20.04 22.33
N LEU A 85 9.00 21.37 22.38
CA LEU A 85 8.47 22.18 23.51
C LEU A 85 6.93 22.13 23.61
N LYS A 86 6.20 21.69 22.60
CA LYS A 86 4.74 21.48 22.71
C LYS A 86 4.34 20.32 23.62
N TYR A 87 5.28 19.41 23.93
CA TYR A 87 5.04 18.24 24.77
C TYR A 87 5.43 18.53 26.22
N GLU A 88 4.48 19.04 27.03
CA GLU A 88 4.70 19.43 28.43
C GLU A 88 5.11 18.27 29.34
N ASN A 89 4.83 17.03 28.96
CA ASN A 89 5.24 15.83 29.65
C ASN A 89 6.69 15.41 29.39
N ILE A 90 7.41 16.12 28.49
CA ILE A 90 8.78 15.81 28.09
C ILE A 90 9.73 16.97 28.44
N GLU A 91 10.69 16.68 29.29
CA GLU A 91 11.78 17.62 29.58
C GLU A 91 12.89 17.48 28.54
N VAL A 92 13.26 18.58 27.90
CA VAL A 92 14.30 18.58 26.86
C VAL A 92 15.48 19.44 27.32
N LYS A 93 16.69 18.89 27.16
CA LYS A 93 17.93 19.63 27.44
C LYS A 93 18.90 19.56 26.27
N ILE A 94 19.70 20.60 26.11
CA ILE A 94 20.71 20.75 25.06
C ILE A 94 22.10 20.57 25.66
N PHE A 95 22.84 19.62 25.10
CA PHE A 95 24.26 19.43 25.47
C PHE A 95 25.13 20.33 24.60
N GLU A 96 25.81 21.27 25.22
CA GLU A 96 26.65 22.25 24.50
C GLU A 96 28.13 21.83 24.37
N GLY A 97 28.51 20.69 24.92
CA GLY A 97 29.87 20.14 24.82
C GLY A 97 30.22 19.64 23.43
N LYS A 98 31.53 19.58 23.13
CA LYS A 98 32.02 19.01 21.88
C LYS A 98 31.89 17.48 21.86
N GLY A 99 31.57 16.89 20.69
CA GLY A 99 31.61 15.44 20.50
C GLY A 99 30.39 14.68 21.01
N PHE A 100 29.27 15.35 21.28
CA PHE A 100 28.02 14.64 21.64
C PHE A 100 27.46 13.87 20.45
N HIS A 101 27.52 12.55 20.51
CA HIS A 101 27.08 11.67 19.44
C HIS A 101 26.39 10.38 19.89
N PRO A 102 25.74 10.35 21.09
CA PRO A 102 25.05 9.17 21.55
C PRO A 102 23.78 8.88 20.76
N LYS A 103 23.30 7.64 20.78
CA LYS A 103 22.01 7.17 20.32
C LYS A 103 21.56 6.09 21.30
N GLY A 104 21.10 6.53 22.44
CA GLY A 104 20.63 5.72 23.54
C GLY A 104 19.16 6.00 23.81
N TYR A 105 18.39 4.94 23.94
CA TYR A 105 16.95 4.93 24.21
C TYR A 105 16.70 4.04 25.42
N ILE A 106 16.18 4.60 26.49
CA ILE A 106 15.96 3.94 27.77
C ILE A 106 14.48 4.06 28.11
N PHE A 107 13.84 2.93 28.40
CA PHE A 107 12.41 2.87 28.70
C PHE A 107 12.22 2.14 30.02
N HIS A 108 11.67 2.83 31.01
CA HIS A 108 11.47 2.31 32.35
C HIS A 108 10.08 1.68 32.50
N LYS A 109 10.05 0.52 33.11
CA LYS A 109 8.85 -0.17 33.60
C LYS A 109 9.07 -0.49 35.11
N LYS A 110 7.99 -0.85 35.78
CA LYS A 110 8.01 -1.07 37.25
C LYS A 110 9.23 -1.84 37.75
N ASP A 111 9.54 -2.97 37.14
CA ASP A 111 10.60 -3.88 37.60
C ASP A 111 11.68 -4.17 36.54
N GLN A 112 11.57 -3.50 35.38
CA GLN A 112 12.39 -3.77 34.21
C GLN A 112 12.73 -2.47 33.48
N THR A 113 13.93 -2.41 32.93
CA THR A 113 14.36 -1.34 32.03
C THR A 113 14.71 -1.93 30.68
N ASP A 114 14.08 -1.40 29.62
CA ASP A 114 14.37 -1.73 28.23
C ASP A 114 15.35 -0.71 27.66
N ILE A 115 16.43 -1.19 27.07
CA ILE A 115 17.50 -0.34 26.55
C ILE A 115 17.79 -0.68 25.11
N MET A 116 17.83 0.35 24.24
CA MET A 116 18.30 0.24 22.88
C MET A 116 19.45 1.22 22.64
N ILE A 117 20.59 0.71 22.23
CA ILE A 117 21.80 1.50 21.94
C ILE A 117 22.33 1.10 20.56
N GLY A 118 22.65 2.09 19.72
CA GLY A 118 23.17 1.78 18.40
C GLY A 118 23.52 2.97 17.54
N SER A 119 23.21 2.86 16.25
CA SER A 119 23.54 3.88 15.25
C SER A 119 22.38 4.81 14.92
N SER A 120 21.12 4.47 15.27
CA SER A 120 19.93 5.19 14.84
C SER A 120 19.76 6.54 15.54
N ASN A 121 19.77 7.62 14.78
CA ASN A 121 19.29 8.93 15.20
C ASN A 121 17.75 9.03 15.03
N LEU A 122 17.12 10.04 15.65
CA LEU A 122 15.71 10.35 15.44
C LEU A 122 15.51 11.10 14.13
N THR A 123 15.79 10.44 13.02
CA THR A 123 15.57 10.91 11.65
C THR A 123 14.79 9.87 10.86
N GLN A 124 13.93 10.31 9.98
CA GLN A 124 13.08 9.43 9.17
C GLN A 124 13.86 8.30 8.49
N ASN A 125 15.03 8.61 7.91
CA ASN A 125 15.84 7.61 7.22
C ASN A 125 16.48 6.60 8.18
N ALA A 126 16.96 7.04 9.33
CA ALA A 126 17.52 6.13 10.35
C ALA A 126 16.44 5.21 10.94
N LEU A 127 15.23 5.72 11.09
CA LEU A 127 14.11 4.97 11.66
C LEU A 127 13.48 3.95 10.70
N ALA A 128 13.65 4.10 9.37
CA ALA A 128 12.89 3.29 8.41
C ALA A 128 13.66 2.75 7.20
N VAL A 129 14.81 3.35 6.82
CA VAL A 129 15.47 3.07 5.53
C VAL A 129 16.93 2.68 5.64
N ASN A 130 17.71 3.46 6.42
CA ASN A 130 19.15 3.23 6.51
C ASN A 130 19.45 1.86 7.11
N GLN A 131 20.61 1.31 6.73
CA GLN A 131 21.15 0.12 7.39
C GLN A 131 21.68 0.53 8.77
N GLU A 132 20.82 0.45 9.77
CA GLU A 132 21.13 0.76 11.15
C GLU A 132 21.30 -0.52 11.97
N TRP A 133 22.17 -0.48 12.96
CA TRP A 133 22.36 -1.57 13.89
C TRP A 133 22.14 -1.05 15.31
N ASN A 134 21.13 -1.57 15.97
CA ASN A 134 20.85 -1.24 17.37
C ASN A 134 20.76 -2.52 18.17
N LEU A 135 21.48 -2.56 19.29
CA LEU A 135 21.36 -3.62 20.27
C LEU A 135 20.20 -3.27 21.21
N PHE A 136 19.21 -4.14 21.25
CA PHE A 136 18.12 -4.07 22.22
C PHE A 136 18.28 -5.16 23.26
N PHE A 137 18.09 -4.81 24.54
CA PHE A 137 17.99 -5.76 25.64
C PHE A 137 17.10 -5.21 26.74
N SER A 138 16.47 -6.13 27.46
CA SER A 138 15.72 -5.86 28.68
C SER A 138 16.51 -6.35 29.87
N SER A 139 16.43 -5.68 30.99
CA SER A 139 17.12 -6.08 32.22
C SER A 139 16.34 -5.61 33.46
N ASP A 140 16.56 -6.30 34.58
CA ASP A 140 16.11 -5.83 35.86
C ASP A 140 16.72 -4.45 36.18
N THR A 141 15.95 -3.54 36.76
CA THR A 141 16.34 -2.17 37.06
C THR A 141 17.53 -2.07 38.00
N GLN A 142 17.82 -3.08 38.76
CA GLN A 142 18.93 -3.11 39.75
C GLN A 142 20.20 -3.75 39.18
N LYS A 143 20.26 -4.11 37.91
CA LYS A 143 21.47 -4.70 37.32
C LYS A 143 22.53 -3.65 37.01
N ASP A 144 23.80 -4.03 37.16
CA ASP A 144 24.96 -3.16 36.93
C ASP A 144 24.95 -2.45 35.58
N ILE A 145 24.46 -3.11 34.51
CA ILE A 145 24.42 -2.51 33.17
C ILE A 145 23.41 -1.37 33.10
N VAL A 146 22.22 -1.55 33.71
CA VAL A 146 21.19 -0.52 33.77
C VAL A 146 21.69 0.68 34.56
N LEU A 147 22.20 0.43 35.79
CA LEU A 147 22.75 1.47 36.69
C LEU A 147 23.84 2.31 36.00
N LYS A 148 24.71 1.66 35.21
CA LYS A 148 25.79 2.37 34.50
C LYS A 148 25.24 3.24 33.36
N VAL A 149 24.22 2.75 32.61
CA VAL A 149 23.59 3.51 31.52
C VAL A 149 22.86 4.73 32.10
N GLU A 150 22.12 4.56 33.19
CA GLU A 150 21.42 5.63 33.90
C GLU A 150 22.41 6.66 34.50
N GLU A 151 23.50 6.18 35.10
CA GLU A 151 24.56 7.06 35.63
C GLU A 151 25.17 7.94 34.54
N GLU A 152 25.45 7.37 33.37
CA GLU A 152 25.98 8.13 32.24
C GLU A 152 24.94 9.10 31.65
N PHE A 153 23.66 8.70 31.57
CA PHE A 153 22.58 9.60 31.20
C PHE A 153 22.45 10.77 32.16
N ASP A 154 22.43 10.49 33.48
CA ASP A 154 22.32 11.51 34.53
C ASP A 154 23.49 12.49 34.51
N LYS A 155 24.69 12.02 34.22
CA LYS A 155 25.88 12.86 34.08
C LYS A 155 25.75 13.81 32.91
N GLN A 156 25.30 13.32 31.75
CA GLN A 156 25.01 14.13 30.55
C GLN A 156 23.87 15.11 30.85
N TRP A 157 22.83 14.68 31.56
CA TRP A 157 21.68 15.51 31.93
C TRP A 157 22.07 16.70 32.81
N LYS A 158 22.96 16.47 33.76
CA LYS A 158 23.48 17.55 34.63
C LYS A 158 24.37 18.56 33.94
N GLN A 159 25.02 18.15 32.83
CA GLN A 159 25.87 19.00 31.99
C GLN A 159 25.10 19.73 30.90
N SER A 160 23.84 19.42 30.71
CA SER A 160 22.98 20.01 29.67
C SER A 160 22.13 21.15 30.22
N ILE A 161 21.84 22.13 29.35
CA ILE A 161 21.00 23.29 29.68
C ILE A 161 19.53 23.02 29.22
N PRO A 162 18.53 23.55 29.95
CA PRO A 162 17.14 23.40 29.57
C PRO A 162 16.84 24.06 28.22
N LEU A 163 16.02 23.39 27.39
CA LEU A 163 15.46 23.98 26.19
C LEU A 163 14.34 24.95 26.59
N THR A 164 14.45 26.23 26.16
CA THR A 164 13.44 27.28 26.38
C THR A 164 13.14 28.02 25.08
N ASN A 165 12.02 28.75 25.03
CA ASN A 165 11.71 29.60 23.87
C ASN A 165 12.81 30.64 23.64
N GLU A 166 13.33 31.24 24.69
CA GLU A 166 14.42 32.22 24.61
C GLU A 166 15.69 31.60 24.00
N TRP A 167 16.06 30.42 24.45
CA TRP A 167 17.18 29.69 23.84
C TRP A 167 16.97 29.40 22.35
N ILE A 168 15.74 29.02 21.95
CA ILE A 168 15.42 28.77 20.53
C ILE A 168 15.54 30.05 19.70
N GLU A 169 15.07 31.18 20.22
CA GLU A 169 15.18 32.47 19.53
C GLU A 169 16.64 32.87 19.31
N ASP A 170 17.50 32.68 20.32
CA ASP A 170 18.92 32.94 20.20
C ASP A 170 19.61 31.97 19.25
N TYR A 171 19.27 30.69 19.32
CA TYR A 171 19.78 29.70 18.38
C TYR A 171 19.35 29.98 16.93
N GLN A 172 18.11 30.42 16.70
CA GLN A 172 17.61 30.78 15.38
C GLN A 172 18.43 31.92 14.72
N LYS A 173 18.99 32.87 15.50
CA LYS A 173 19.84 33.97 14.99
C LYS A 173 21.17 33.46 14.43
N VAL A 174 21.70 32.39 14.97
CA VAL A 174 23.01 31.81 14.60
C VAL A 174 22.91 30.55 13.77
N TYR A 175 21.71 30.00 13.62
CA TYR A 175 21.46 28.77 12.87
C TYR A 175 21.73 28.95 11.38
N VAL A 176 22.64 28.14 10.86
CA VAL A 176 22.88 28.02 9.42
C VAL A 176 22.42 26.65 8.99
N LYS A 177 21.38 26.60 8.15
CA LYS A 177 20.88 25.33 7.58
C LYS A 177 22.03 24.63 6.88
N PRO A 178 22.38 23.36 7.26
CA PRO A 178 23.43 22.62 6.58
C PRO A 178 23.10 22.56 5.10
N GLN A 179 23.98 23.11 4.27
CA GLN A 179 23.83 22.94 2.83
C GLN A 179 23.95 21.45 2.54
N ARG A 180 22.89 20.83 2.04
CA ARG A 180 23.00 19.55 1.36
C ARG A 180 24.14 19.75 0.36
N HIS A 181 25.19 18.94 0.44
CA HIS A 181 26.32 19.05 -0.48
C HIS A 181 25.78 19.22 -1.89
N GLN A 182 25.70 20.45 -2.34
CA GLN A 182 25.70 20.74 -3.76
C GLN A 182 27.05 20.27 -4.20
N THR A 183 27.13 19.04 -4.69
CA THR A 183 28.22 18.63 -5.56
C THR A 183 28.35 19.78 -6.52
N ILE A 184 29.53 20.42 -6.46
CA ILE A 184 29.96 21.53 -7.32
C ILE A 184 29.24 21.42 -8.65
N ASN A 185 28.56 22.50 -9.08
CA ASN A 185 27.88 22.63 -10.35
C ASN A 185 28.88 22.46 -11.53
N VAL A 186 29.36 21.28 -11.72
CA VAL A 186 29.66 20.79 -13.06
C VAL A 186 28.28 20.51 -13.64
N SER A 187 27.94 21.08 -14.77
CA SER A 187 26.70 20.87 -15.51
C SER A 187 26.36 19.37 -15.49
N LYS A 188 25.53 18.92 -14.52
CA LYS A 188 25.20 17.50 -14.42
C LYS A 188 24.31 17.20 -15.61
N GLU A 189 24.89 16.49 -16.56
CA GLU A 189 24.10 15.83 -17.60
C GLU A 189 23.00 15.02 -16.90
N ILE A 190 21.74 15.39 -17.17
CA ILE A 190 20.59 14.69 -16.59
C ILE A 190 20.59 13.27 -17.15
N LYS A 191 20.74 12.28 -16.26
CA LYS A 191 20.82 10.85 -16.64
C LYS A 191 19.55 10.13 -16.20
N PRO A 192 19.10 9.11 -16.95
CA PRO A 192 17.98 8.28 -16.56
C PRO A 192 18.24 7.63 -15.19
N ASN A 193 17.21 7.66 -14.31
CA ASN A 193 17.21 6.91 -13.07
C ASN A 193 17.03 5.40 -13.32
N TYR A 194 17.10 4.58 -12.27
CA TYR A 194 16.99 3.13 -12.39
C TYR A 194 15.70 2.66 -13.10
N MET A 195 14.54 3.21 -12.72
CA MET A 195 13.25 2.90 -13.35
C MET A 195 13.25 3.29 -14.83
N GLN A 196 13.72 4.49 -15.13
CA GLN A 196 13.78 4.98 -16.51
C GLN A 196 14.69 4.13 -17.39
N LYS A 197 15.81 3.64 -16.87
CA LYS A 197 16.69 2.70 -17.60
C LYS A 197 15.96 1.42 -17.97
N ASN A 198 15.30 0.78 -17.00
CA ASN A 198 14.56 -0.46 -17.25
C ASN A 198 13.42 -0.26 -18.26
N ALA A 199 12.70 0.87 -18.16
CA ALA A 199 11.64 1.22 -19.09
C ALA A 199 12.16 1.47 -20.50
N LEU A 200 13.32 2.16 -20.65
CA LEU A 200 13.98 2.39 -21.93
C LEU A 200 14.45 1.10 -22.59
N GLU A 201 15.06 0.18 -21.82
CA GLU A 201 15.44 -1.16 -22.31
C GLU A 201 14.22 -1.95 -22.79
N SER A 202 13.10 -1.88 -22.07
CA SER A 202 11.86 -2.55 -22.47
C SER A 202 11.25 -1.95 -23.73
N LEU A 203 11.25 -0.62 -23.88
CA LEU A 203 10.80 0.07 -25.09
C LEU A 203 11.68 -0.31 -26.30
N ASP A 204 12.99 -0.37 -26.14
CA ASP A 204 13.91 -0.79 -27.20
C ASP A 204 13.68 -2.25 -27.61
N ASN A 205 13.48 -3.14 -26.64
CA ASN A 205 13.17 -4.55 -26.89
C ASN A 205 11.84 -4.71 -27.67
N LEU A 206 10.80 -3.93 -27.34
CA LEU A 206 9.53 -3.97 -28.09
C LEU A 206 9.73 -3.55 -29.55
N ARG A 207 10.48 -2.47 -29.82
CA ARG A 207 10.79 -2.03 -31.18
C ARG A 207 11.62 -3.06 -31.95
N LYS A 208 12.63 -3.68 -31.33
CA LYS A 208 13.41 -4.78 -31.91
C LYS A 208 12.54 -5.99 -32.28
N ASN A 209 11.45 -6.21 -31.55
CA ASN A 209 10.45 -7.24 -31.86
C ASN A 209 9.35 -6.75 -32.80
N ASN A 210 9.59 -5.68 -33.58
CA ASN A 210 8.65 -5.10 -34.55
C ASN A 210 7.30 -4.68 -33.97
N LYS A 211 7.27 -4.25 -32.71
CA LYS A 211 6.09 -3.63 -32.13
C LYS A 211 6.11 -2.14 -32.43
N ASP A 212 4.98 -1.64 -32.94
CA ASP A 212 4.79 -0.25 -33.37
C ASP A 212 4.05 0.62 -32.33
N LYS A 213 3.66 0.03 -31.19
CA LYS A 213 3.00 0.74 -30.09
C LYS A 213 3.26 0.11 -28.73
N SER A 214 3.23 0.95 -27.72
CA SER A 214 3.39 0.51 -26.34
C SER A 214 2.73 1.46 -25.34
N LEU A 215 2.35 0.90 -24.18
CA LEU A 215 1.83 1.60 -23.03
C LEU A 215 2.89 1.63 -21.91
N LEU A 216 3.12 2.81 -21.35
CA LEU A 216 3.93 3.03 -20.17
C LEU A 216 3.01 3.40 -19.00
N ILE A 217 2.99 2.58 -17.95
CA ILE A 217 2.21 2.81 -16.74
C ILE A 217 3.18 3.24 -15.64
N SER A 218 3.03 4.48 -15.15
CA SER A 218 3.96 5.00 -14.16
C SER A 218 3.28 5.99 -13.22
N ALA A 219 3.46 5.79 -11.91
CA ALA A 219 2.90 6.64 -10.88
C ALA A 219 3.20 8.13 -11.11
N THR A 220 2.35 9.01 -10.58
CA THR A 220 2.55 10.46 -10.65
C THR A 220 3.86 10.83 -9.94
N GLY A 221 4.63 11.76 -10.50
CA GLY A 221 5.88 12.22 -9.87
C GLY A 221 7.14 11.42 -10.20
N THR A 222 7.05 10.29 -10.89
CA THR A 222 8.19 9.41 -11.22
C THR A 222 9.06 9.87 -12.40
N GLY A 223 8.69 10.98 -13.07
CA GLY A 223 9.45 11.51 -14.19
C GLY A 223 9.11 10.91 -15.56
N LYS A 224 7.84 10.59 -15.84
CA LYS A 224 7.35 10.09 -17.14
C LYS A 224 7.81 10.94 -18.33
N THR A 225 7.71 12.27 -18.22
CA THR A 225 8.08 13.20 -19.29
C THR A 225 9.59 13.15 -19.60
N TYR A 226 10.42 13.02 -18.56
CA TYR A 226 11.88 12.79 -18.74
C TYR A 226 12.17 11.46 -19.41
N LEU A 227 11.48 10.40 -19.03
CA LEU A 227 11.59 9.09 -19.67
C LEU A 227 11.25 9.18 -21.15
N ALA A 228 10.15 9.83 -21.51
CA ALA A 228 9.77 10.05 -22.90
C ALA A 228 10.83 10.85 -23.67
N ALA A 229 11.41 11.90 -23.07
CA ALA A 229 12.49 12.68 -23.68
C ALA A 229 13.77 11.85 -23.90
N PHE A 230 14.15 10.99 -22.95
CA PHE A 230 15.27 10.06 -23.12
C PHE A 230 15.03 9.04 -24.23
N ASP A 231 13.81 8.49 -24.31
CA ASP A 231 13.48 7.52 -25.35
C ASP A 231 13.49 8.17 -26.73
N VAL A 232 12.90 9.36 -26.88
CA VAL A 232 12.94 10.15 -28.13
C VAL A 232 14.39 10.52 -28.51
N LYS A 233 15.22 10.89 -27.54
CA LYS A 233 16.66 11.14 -27.78
C LYS A 233 17.37 9.90 -28.32
N ALA A 234 17.07 8.73 -27.76
CA ALA A 234 17.69 7.46 -28.20
C ALA A 234 17.20 7.03 -29.60
N VAL A 235 15.90 7.16 -29.89
CA VAL A 235 15.31 6.83 -31.20
C VAL A 235 15.67 7.86 -32.27
N ASN A 236 15.80 9.12 -31.89
CA ASN A 236 16.09 10.27 -32.75
C ASN A 236 15.19 10.36 -33.99
N PRO A 237 13.84 10.39 -33.81
CA PRO A 237 12.91 10.48 -34.93
C PRO A 237 13.10 11.80 -35.68
N LYS A 238 12.79 11.83 -37.00
CA LYS A 238 12.86 13.06 -37.80
C LYS A 238 11.79 14.03 -37.33
N ARG A 239 10.56 13.56 -37.15
CA ARG A 239 9.45 14.36 -36.62
C ARG A 239 8.71 13.63 -35.51
N MET A 240 8.38 14.36 -34.43
CA MET A 240 7.67 13.83 -33.27
C MET A 240 6.46 14.71 -32.93
N LEU A 241 5.34 14.06 -32.51
CA LEU A 241 4.16 14.72 -31.97
C LEU A 241 3.93 14.29 -30.52
N PHE A 242 3.90 15.26 -29.61
CA PHE A 242 3.54 15.04 -28.20
C PHE A 242 2.14 15.59 -27.94
N VAL A 243 1.20 14.75 -27.52
CA VAL A 243 -0.22 15.11 -27.36
C VAL A 243 -0.62 15.06 -25.90
N VAL A 244 -1.21 16.16 -25.42
CA VAL A 244 -1.76 16.29 -24.06
C VAL A 244 -3.15 16.96 -24.10
N HIS A 245 -3.82 16.97 -22.97
CA HIS A 245 -5.14 17.61 -22.86
C HIS A 245 -5.09 19.09 -22.41
N ARG A 246 -3.97 19.59 -21.91
CA ARG A 246 -3.83 20.99 -21.44
C ARG A 246 -2.59 21.66 -22.01
N ARG A 247 -2.71 22.94 -22.34
CA ARG A 247 -1.64 23.77 -22.88
C ARG A 247 -0.44 23.89 -21.92
N SER A 248 -0.69 24.11 -20.64
CA SER A 248 0.37 24.20 -19.63
C SER A 248 1.23 22.94 -19.53
N ILE A 249 0.63 21.76 -19.70
CA ILE A 249 1.37 20.49 -19.73
C ILE A 249 2.21 20.38 -21.01
N ALA A 250 1.67 20.83 -22.16
CA ALA A 250 2.43 20.85 -23.41
C ALA A 250 3.68 21.71 -23.31
N ILE A 251 3.57 22.91 -22.72
CA ILE A 251 4.68 23.82 -22.50
C ILE A 251 5.74 23.20 -21.57
N LYS A 252 5.33 22.67 -20.40
CA LYS A 252 6.26 22.02 -19.44
C LYS A 252 6.93 20.80 -20.06
N ALA A 253 6.23 20.01 -20.86
CA ALA A 253 6.80 18.88 -21.59
C ALA A 253 7.86 19.35 -22.59
N MET A 254 7.54 20.38 -23.39
CA MET A 254 8.49 20.99 -24.32
C MET A 254 9.76 21.49 -23.62
N GLU A 255 9.62 22.15 -22.49
CA GLU A 255 10.77 22.63 -21.69
C GLU A 255 11.62 21.44 -21.18
N THR A 256 10.98 20.38 -20.68
CA THR A 256 11.67 19.15 -20.29
C THR A 256 12.45 18.54 -21.45
N PHE A 257 11.84 18.44 -22.62
CA PHE A 257 12.51 17.92 -23.81
C PHE A 257 13.70 18.81 -24.23
N LYS A 258 13.57 20.13 -24.15
CA LYS A 258 14.67 21.07 -24.41
C LYS A 258 15.85 20.89 -23.45
N THR A 259 15.63 20.40 -22.22
CA THR A 259 16.74 20.12 -21.29
C THR A 259 17.57 18.90 -21.70
N ILE A 260 16.94 17.91 -22.38
CA ILE A 260 17.55 16.62 -22.75
C ILE A 260 18.04 16.62 -24.19
N ILE A 261 17.28 17.23 -25.11
CA ILE A 261 17.52 17.23 -26.54
C ILE A 261 17.82 18.68 -26.99
N LYS A 262 19.04 18.93 -27.47
CA LYS A 262 19.54 20.26 -27.76
C LYS A 262 19.57 20.60 -29.24
N ASP A 263 19.50 19.58 -30.11
CA ASP A 263 19.74 19.63 -31.54
C ASP A 263 18.46 19.60 -32.39
N LYS A 264 17.27 19.70 -31.77
CA LYS A 264 15.99 19.66 -32.46
C LYS A 264 15.19 20.94 -32.20
N SER A 265 14.52 21.42 -33.23
CA SER A 265 13.54 22.52 -33.13
C SER A 265 12.26 22.02 -32.48
N MET A 266 11.68 22.81 -31.55
CA MET A 266 10.49 22.43 -30.80
C MET A 266 9.49 23.56 -30.80
N GLY A 267 8.23 23.25 -31.16
CA GLY A 267 7.15 24.21 -31.26
C GLY A 267 5.87 23.76 -30.58
N LEU A 268 4.98 24.72 -30.32
CA LEU A 268 3.69 24.52 -29.67
C LEU A 268 2.54 24.58 -30.69
N PHE A 269 1.62 23.58 -30.60
CA PHE A 269 0.41 23.55 -31.43
C PHE A 269 -0.84 23.51 -30.56
N SER A 270 -1.25 24.69 -30.07
CA SER A 270 -2.36 24.81 -29.11
C SER A 270 -3.01 26.19 -29.17
N GLY A 271 -4.33 26.23 -29.32
CA GLY A 271 -5.08 27.50 -29.48
C GLY A 271 -4.63 28.24 -30.71
N ASP A 272 -4.18 29.49 -30.51
CA ASP A 272 -3.70 30.37 -31.58
C ASP A 272 -2.26 30.10 -32.02
N ASN A 273 -1.49 29.40 -31.19
CA ASN A 273 -0.11 28.99 -31.52
C ASN A 273 -0.19 27.75 -32.42
N LYS A 274 0.35 27.87 -33.64
CA LYS A 274 0.36 26.78 -34.65
C LYS A 274 1.74 26.70 -35.31
N ASP A 275 2.74 26.27 -34.53
CA ASP A 275 4.12 26.05 -35.02
C ASP A 275 4.13 24.77 -35.88
N LEU A 276 4.27 24.91 -37.22
CA LEU A 276 4.23 23.77 -38.15
C LEU A 276 5.61 23.24 -38.52
N ASP A 277 6.59 24.11 -38.62
CA ASP A 277 7.90 23.84 -39.21
C ASP A 277 8.96 23.38 -38.21
N CYS A 278 8.54 22.84 -37.07
CA CYS A 278 9.44 22.31 -36.04
C CYS A 278 9.59 20.81 -36.14
N ASP A 279 10.78 20.28 -35.79
CA ASP A 279 11.02 18.84 -35.72
C ASP A 279 10.09 18.14 -34.73
N TYR A 280 9.90 18.74 -33.55
CA TYR A 280 9.06 18.20 -32.49
C TYR A 280 7.93 19.16 -32.13
N ILE A 281 6.71 18.67 -32.25
CA ILE A 281 5.48 19.47 -32.01
C ILE A 281 4.81 18.99 -30.73
N PHE A 282 4.52 19.95 -29.84
CA PHE A 282 3.77 19.72 -28.60
C PHE A 282 2.36 20.28 -28.77
N ALA A 283 1.37 19.41 -28.78
CA ALA A 283 0.00 19.75 -29.14
C ALA A 283 -1.01 19.48 -28.03
N THR A 284 -2.06 20.29 -27.97
CA THR A 284 -3.25 19.91 -27.21
C THR A 284 -4.22 19.12 -28.09
N ILE A 285 -4.82 18.06 -27.52
CA ILE A 285 -5.78 17.22 -28.25
C ILE A 285 -6.95 18.06 -28.86
N GLN A 286 -7.47 19.04 -28.09
CA GLN A 286 -8.55 19.91 -28.50
C GLN A 286 -8.23 20.73 -29.76
N THR A 287 -6.95 20.96 -30.02
CA THR A 287 -6.49 21.68 -31.23
C THR A 287 -6.19 20.73 -32.38
N ILE A 288 -5.36 19.71 -32.13
CA ILE A 288 -4.83 18.84 -33.20
C ILE A 288 -5.87 17.87 -33.78
N TYR A 289 -6.91 17.44 -33.01
CA TYR A 289 -7.90 16.48 -33.49
C TYR A 289 -8.85 17.06 -34.52
N LYS A 290 -9.02 18.40 -34.54
CA LYS A 290 -9.94 19.06 -35.48
C LYS A 290 -9.53 18.78 -36.93
N PRO A 291 -10.48 18.44 -37.83
CA PRO A 291 -10.13 18.07 -39.19
C PRO A 291 -9.30 19.12 -39.93
N GLU A 292 -9.64 20.43 -39.78
CA GLU A 292 -8.92 21.54 -40.35
C GLU A 292 -7.46 21.67 -39.86
N ASN A 293 -7.16 21.24 -38.63
CA ASN A 293 -5.82 21.32 -38.04
C ASN A 293 -4.99 20.07 -38.35
N ARG A 294 -5.57 18.86 -38.19
CA ARG A 294 -4.84 17.63 -38.47
C ARG A 294 -4.50 17.44 -39.93
N GLN A 295 -5.32 17.98 -40.85
CA GLN A 295 -5.05 17.96 -42.29
C GLN A 295 -3.91 18.83 -42.75
N LEU A 296 -3.39 19.73 -41.88
CA LEU A 296 -2.16 20.46 -42.12
C LEU A 296 -0.93 19.53 -42.10
N PHE A 297 -1.08 18.33 -41.60
CA PHE A 297 -0.06 17.31 -41.54
C PHE A 297 -0.41 16.10 -42.38
N SER A 298 0.55 15.50 -43.05
CA SER A 298 0.35 14.25 -43.76
C SER A 298 0.12 13.09 -42.78
N LYS A 299 -0.53 12.03 -43.21
CA LYS A 299 -0.80 10.85 -42.36
C LYS A 299 0.46 10.18 -41.84
N LYS A 300 1.58 10.30 -42.54
CA LYS A 300 2.88 9.74 -42.17
C LYS A 300 3.89 10.82 -41.72
N GLU A 301 3.40 11.99 -41.34
CA GLU A 301 4.23 13.13 -40.99
C GLU A 301 5.12 12.86 -39.76
N PHE A 302 4.56 12.18 -38.77
CA PHE A 302 5.27 11.93 -37.50
C PHE A 302 5.76 10.49 -37.45
N ASP A 303 7.07 10.33 -37.25
CA ASP A 303 7.69 9.02 -37.01
C ASP A 303 7.33 8.49 -35.62
N TYR A 304 7.22 9.40 -34.65
CA TYR A 304 6.96 9.08 -33.26
C TYR A 304 5.81 9.93 -32.72
N ILE A 305 4.82 9.29 -32.12
CA ILE A 305 3.72 9.98 -31.43
C ILE A 305 3.69 9.55 -29.97
N ILE A 306 3.58 10.53 -29.06
CA ILE A 306 3.42 10.31 -27.63
C ILE A 306 2.08 10.87 -27.21
N ILE A 307 1.30 10.08 -26.49
CA ILE A 307 0.05 10.52 -25.85
C ILE A 307 0.23 10.43 -24.33
N ASP A 308 0.27 11.58 -23.66
CA ASP A 308 0.29 11.62 -22.20
C ASP A 308 -1.13 11.65 -21.64
N GLU A 309 -1.29 11.11 -20.42
CA GLU A 309 -2.59 10.86 -19.76
C GLU A 309 -3.56 10.08 -20.66
N VAL A 310 -3.04 9.01 -21.26
CA VAL A 310 -3.75 8.21 -22.26
C VAL A 310 -5.03 7.54 -21.75
N HIS A 311 -5.24 7.50 -20.44
CA HIS A 311 -6.53 7.06 -19.86
C HIS A 311 -7.72 7.89 -20.36
N LYS A 312 -7.49 9.07 -20.92
CA LYS A 312 -8.53 9.87 -21.60
C LYS A 312 -8.76 9.47 -23.05
N ALA A 313 -7.98 8.56 -23.60
CA ALA A 313 -8.03 8.17 -25.02
C ALA A 313 -9.31 7.43 -25.45
N GLY A 314 -10.21 7.09 -24.53
CA GLY A 314 -11.57 6.63 -24.84
C GLY A 314 -12.45 7.70 -25.52
N ALA A 315 -12.09 8.99 -25.38
CA ALA A 315 -12.78 10.05 -26.08
C ALA A 315 -12.55 9.98 -27.60
N ASN A 316 -13.59 10.27 -28.37
CA ASN A 316 -13.57 10.22 -29.86
C ASN A 316 -12.38 10.99 -30.47
N SER A 317 -12.01 12.12 -29.86
CA SER A 317 -10.92 12.98 -30.35
C SER A 317 -9.56 12.25 -30.40
N TYR A 318 -9.25 11.44 -29.40
CA TYR A 318 -8.01 10.66 -29.40
C TYR A 318 -8.06 9.48 -30.37
N GLN A 319 -9.20 8.80 -30.47
CA GLN A 319 -9.38 7.71 -31.43
C GLN A 319 -9.26 8.21 -32.86
N GLU A 320 -9.87 9.36 -33.20
CA GLU A 320 -9.74 9.98 -34.51
C GLU A 320 -8.30 10.36 -34.83
N LEU A 321 -7.56 10.89 -33.87
CA LEU A 321 -6.13 11.23 -34.00
C LEU A 321 -5.30 9.99 -34.34
N VAL A 322 -5.44 8.93 -33.54
CA VAL A 322 -4.66 7.67 -33.71
C VAL A 322 -5.04 6.97 -35.01
N ASN A 323 -6.29 7.04 -35.42
CA ASN A 323 -6.73 6.46 -36.68
C ASN A 323 -6.24 7.26 -37.92
N TYR A 324 -6.03 8.56 -37.77
CA TYR A 324 -5.55 9.42 -38.84
C TYR A 324 -4.05 9.26 -39.09
N PHE A 325 -3.23 9.42 -38.06
CA PHE A 325 -1.79 9.33 -38.16
C PHE A 325 -1.27 7.88 -38.18
N LYS A 326 -0.18 7.65 -38.90
CA LYS A 326 0.46 6.34 -39.04
C LYS A 326 1.94 6.45 -38.64
N PRO A 327 2.25 6.64 -37.34
CA PRO A 327 3.62 6.75 -36.88
C PRO A 327 4.35 5.41 -37.01
N GLN A 328 5.69 5.45 -36.97
CA GLN A 328 6.50 4.24 -36.81
C GLN A 328 6.39 3.68 -35.39
N PHE A 329 6.20 4.56 -34.39
CA PHE A 329 5.97 4.15 -33.02
C PHE A 329 4.98 5.08 -32.30
N LEU A 330 4.04 4.49 -31.57
CA LEU A 330 3.05 5.17 -30.72
C LEU A 330 3.28 4.81 -29.26
N LEU A 331 3.62 5.78 -28.44
CA LEU A 331 3.79 5.64 -26.99
C LEU A 331 2.59 6.27 -26.24
N GLY A 332 1.87 5.46 -25.46
CA GLY A 332 0.89 5.93 -24.48
C GLY A 332 1.51 5.99 -23.08
N MET A 333 1.24 7.04 -22.33
CA MET A 333 1.67 7.17 -20.94
C MET A 333 0.47 7.46 -20.04
N SER A 334 0.41 6.77 -18.89
CA SER A 334 -0.60 7.03 -17.86
C SER A 334 -0.11 6.60 -16.49
N ALA A 335 -0.64 7.22 -15.43
CA ALA A 335 -0.46 6.73 -14.06
C ALA A 335 -1.51 5.66 -13.70
N THR A 336 -2.70 5.77 -14.28
CA THR A 336 -3.89 4.94 -13.97
C THR A 336 -4.59 4.60 -15.30
N PRO A 337 -4.23 3.51 -15.95
CA PRO A 337 -4.86 3.10 -17.20
C PRO A 337 -6.27 2.52 -17.00
N GLU A 338 -6.62 2.14 -15.78
CA GLU A 338 -7.91 1.60 -15.40
C GLU A 338 -9.00 2.68 -15.55
N ARG A 339 -10.11 2.34 -16.20
CA ARG A 339 -11.22 3.26 -16.49
C ARG A 339 -12.54 2.71 -15.99
N SER A 340 -13.47 3.60 -15.73
CA SER A 340 -14.85 3.28 -15.33
C SER A 340 -15.84 3.16 -16.50
N ASP A 341 -15.42 3.45 -17.74
CA ASP A 341 -16.29 3.59 -18.94
C ASP A 341 -16.13 2.47 -19.98
N ASP A 342 -15.65 1.31 -19.58
CA ASP A 342 -15.47 0.09 -20.40
C ASP A 342 -14.55 0.24 -21.63
N PHE A 343 -13.87 1.38 -21.84
CA PHE A 343 -12.91 1.52 -22.94
C PHE A 343 -11.59 0.81 -22.63
N ASP A 344 -11.22 -0.13 -23.49
CA ASP A 344 -10.00 -0.94 -23.34
C ASP A 344 -8.78 -0.21 -23.92
N ILE A 345 -8.06 0.53 -23.06
CA ILE A 345 -6.81 1.21 -23.42
C ILE A 345 -5.73 0.22 -23.82
N TYR A 346 -5.65 -0.92 -23.16
CA TYR A 346 -4.62 -1.93 -23.46
C TYR A 346 -4.73 -2.44 -24.90
N LYS A 347 -5.95 -2.62 -25.40
CA LYS A 347 -6.21 -3.01 -26.79
C LYS A 347 -5.73 -1.95 -27.79
N MET A 348 -5.83 -0.65 -27.46
CA MET A 348 -5.34 0.43 -28.29
C MET A 348 -3.83 0.33 -28.54
N PHE A 349 -3.08 -0.22 -27.59
CA PHE A 349 -1.64 -0.46 -27.64
C PHE A 349 -1.27 -1.93 -27.91
N ASP A 350 -2.19 -2.73 -28.48
CA ASP A 350 -2.02 -4.15 -28.78
C ASP A 350 -1.48 -4.96 -27.58
N TYR A 351 -1.88 -4.55 -26.36
CA TYR A 351 -1.47 -5.16 -25.08
C TYR A 351 0.04 -5.11 -24.82
N ASN A 352 0.79 -4.26 -25.52
CA ASN A 352 2.21 -4.07 -25.31
C ASN A 352 2.44 -3.08 -24.16
N ILE A 353 2.74 -3.59 -22.98
CA ILE A 353 3.13 -2.78 -21.82
C ILE A 353 4.66 -2.79 -21.74
N ALA A 354 5.30 -1.63 -21.97
CA ALA A 354 6.73 -1.49 -21.87
C ALA A 354 7.20 -1.61 -20.42
N TYR A 355 6.55 -0.88 -19.53
CA TYR A 355 6.90 -0.88 -18.12
C TYR A 355 5.70 -0.45 -17.26
N GLU A 356 5.62 -1.01 -16.06
CA GLU A 356 4.60 -0.65 -15.08
C GLU A 356 5.26 -0.43 -13.74
N ILE A 357 5.07 0.77 -13.14
CA ILE A 357 5.50 1.10 -11.78
C ILE A 357 4.37 1.84 -11.06
N ARG A 358 3.90 1.25 -9.97
CA ARG A 358 2.85 1.80 -9.11
C ARG A 358 3.46 2.56 -7.93
N LEU A 359 2.58 3.21 -7.14
CA LEU A 359 2.98 4.08 -6.03
C LEU A 359 3.96 3.40 -5.06
N GLN A 360 3.66 2.17 -4.64
CA GLN A 360 4.48 1.44 -3.66
C GLN A 360 5.89 1.15 -4.20
N GLN A 361 6.00 0.68 -5.44
CA GLN A 361 7.29 0.45 -6.09
C GLN A 361 8.06 1.75 -6.31
N ALA A 362 7.34 2.85 -6.65
CA ALA A 362 7.98 4.16 -6.80
C ALA A 362 8.54 4.68 -5.47
N MET A 363 7.89 4.39 -4.35
CA MET A 363 8.41 4.69 -3.01
C MET A 363 9.59 3.78 -2.64
N GLU A 364 9.51 2.48 -2.94
CA GLU A 364 10.60 1.51 -2.70
C GLU A 364 11.89 1.93 -3.42
N TYR A 365 11.78 2.44 -4.63
CA TYR A 365 12.92 2.94 -5.41
C TYR A 365 13.31 4.38 -5.09
N ASP A 366 12.77 4.97 -4.04
CA ASP A 366 13.03 6.36 -3.64
C ASP A 366 12.83 7.37 -4.79
N LEU A 367 11.81 7.16 -5.62
CA LEU A 367 11.48 8.06 -6.74
C LEU A 367 10.58 9.22 -6.32
N LEU A 368 9.91 9.09 -5.19
CA LEU A 368 8.93 10.04 -4.67
C LEU A 368 9.41 10.68 -3.36
N CYS A 369 8.87 11.84 -3.06
CA CYS A 369 9.02 12.46 -1.75
C CYS A 369 8.31 11.58 -0.71
N PRO A 370 8.93 11.23 0.41
CA PRO A 370 8.27 10.52 1.48
C PRO A 370 7.07 11.30 2.03
N PHE A 371 6.10 10.60 2.61
CA PHE A 371 4.95 11.23 3.24
C PHE A 371 4.65 10.64 4.60
N HIS A 372 4.05 11.46 5.45
CA HIS A 372 3.45 11.03 6.71
C HIS A 372 1.93 11.19 6.58
N TYR A 373 1.22 10.07 6.52
CA TYR A 373 -0.23 10.03 6.44
C TYR A 373 -0.83 9.86 7.83
N TYR A 374 -1.74 10.75 8.16
CA TYR A 374 -2.51 10.77 9.40
C TYR A 374 -3.99 10.66 9.08
N GLY A 375 -4.58 9.50 9.32
CA GLY A 375 -6.02 9.29 9.27
C GLY A 375 -6.60 9.65 10.63
N ILE A 376 -7.25 10.80 10.72
CA ILE A 376 -7.79 11.33 11.98
C ILE A 376 -9.30 11.42 11.95
N THR A 377 -9.91 11.31 13.12
CA THR A 377 -11.36 11.38 13.26
C THR A 377 -11.87 12.77 12.90
N ASP A 378 -12.83 12.86 11.96
CA ASP A 378 -13.56 14.12 11.74
C ASP A 378 -14.49 14.43 12.92
N MET A 379 -14.70 15.73 13.20
CA MET A 379 -15.42 16.22 14.35
C MET A 379 -16.89 15.75 14.38
N THR A 380 -17.41 15.49 15.57
CA THR A 380 -18.83 15.33 15.82
C THR A 380 -19.41 16.67 16.24
N ILE A 381 -20.44 17.16 15.56
CA ILE A 381 -21.08 18.45 15.83
C ILE A 381 -22.50 18.22 16.34
N ASP A 382 -22.79 18.66 17.56
CA ASP A 382 -24.10 18.53 18.20
C ASP A 382 -24.69 17.10 18.05
N ASP A 383 -23.89 16.08 18.39
CA ASP A 383 -24.17 14.64 18.26
C ASP A 383 -24.28 14.10 16.81
N HIS A 384 -24.05 14.94 15.80
CA HIS A 384 -24.02 14.52 14.39
C HIS A 384 -22.59 14.18 13.94
N VAL A 385 -22.37 12.93 13.58
CA VAL A 385 -21.11 12.48 12.99
C VAL A 385 -21.12 12.82 11.50
N ILE A 386 -20.01 13.34 10.99
CA ILE A 386 -19.86 13.60 9.55
C ILE A 386 -19.87 12.27 8.78
N ASP A 387 -20.76 12.18 7.78
CA ASP A 387 -20.98 11.01 6.93
C ASP A 387 -21.26 11.39 5.46
N ASP A 388 -21.59 10.36 4.62
CA ASP A 388 -21.92 10.55 3.21
C ASP A 388 -23.16 11.41 2.94
N LYS A 389 -24.01 11.63 3.96
CA LYS A 389 -25.28 12.36 3.86
C LYS A 389 -25.27 13.70 4.58
N SER A 390 -24.15 14.07 5.18
CA SER A 390 -24.05 15.30 5.97
C SER A 390 -24.44 16.54 5.18
N ASP A 391 -25.22 17.40 5.82
CA ASP A 391 -25.68 18.65 5.24
C ASP A 391 -24.53 19.64 5.07
N PHE A 392 -24.70 20.56 4.14
CA PHE A 392 -23.72 21.62 3.85
C PHE A 392 -23.34 22.43 5.10
N ASN A 393 -24.31 22.79 5.94
CA ASN A 393 -24.07 23.59 7.13
C ASN A 393 -23.13 22.89 8.13
N LEU A 394 -23.20 21.57 8.27
CA LEU A 394 -22.27 20.79 9.09
C LEU A 394 -20.84 20.82 8.53
N LEU A 395 -20.70 20.79 7.20
CA LEU A 395 -19.38 20.79 6.54
C LEU A 395 -18.65 22.12 6.67
N VAL A 396 -19.40 23.24 6.83
CA VAL A 396 -18.87 24.61 6.99
C VAL A 396 -19.13 25.19 8.37
N ASP A 397 -19.39 24.36 9.38
CA ASP A 397 -19.57 24.78 10.76
C ASP A 397 -18.27 25.40 11.32
N GLU A 398 -18.38 26.48 12.06
CA GLU A 398 -17.24 27.23 12.59
C GLU A 398 -16.37 26.37 13.53
N LYS A 399 -17.01 25.55 14.39
CA LYS A 399 -16.27 24.65 15.29
C LYS A 399 -15.44 23.63 14.50
N ARG A 400 -16.00 23.10 13.38
CA ARG A 400 -15.26 22.19 12.50
C ARG A 400 -14.10 22.88 11.80
N VAL A 401 -14.30 24.12 11.33
CA VAL A 401 -13.23 24.92 10.72
C VAL A 401 -12.11 25.16 11.72
N ASP A 402 -12.41 25.54 12.96
CA ASP A 402 -11.43 25.71 14.02
C ASP A 402 -10.68 24.39 14.30
N TYR A 403 -11.40 23.30 14.42
CA TYR A 403 -10.79 21.98 14.59
C TYR A 403 -9.85 21.59 13.44
N VAL A 404 -10.23 21.86 12.19
CA VAL A 404 -9.38 21.60 11.03
C VAL A 404 -8.13 22.47 11.08
N ILE A 405 -8.26 23.76 11.42
CA ILE A 405 -7.13 24.70 11.56
C ILE A 405 -6.18 24.23 12.67
N ASP A 406 -6.71 23.84 13.81
CA ASP A 406 -5.90 23.31 14.91
C ASP A 406 -5.10 22.09 14.48
N LYS A 407 -5.74 21.15 13.75
CA LYS A 407 -5.08 19.94 13.27
C LYS A 407 -4.02 20.23 12.21
N ILE A 408 -4.28 21.10 11.23
CA ILE A 408 -3.26 21.44 10.22
C ILE A 408 -2.03 22.11 10.85
N ASN A 409 -2.22 22.91 11.90
CA ASN A 409 -1.13 23.55 12.65
C ASN A 409 -0.39 22.56 13.56
N ASP A 410 -1.10 21.58 14.13
CA ASP A 410 -0.52 20.57 15.01
C ASP A 410 0.35 19.57 14.25
N TYR A 411 -0.18 19.01 13.15
CA TYR A 411 0.58 18.11 12.29
C TYR A 411 1.66 18.81 11.47
N GLY A 412 1.47 20.10 11.16
CA GLY A 412 2.44 20.95 10.51
C GLY A 412 2.80 20.52 9.09
N TYR A 413 3.98 20.91 8.65
CA TYR A 413 4.50 20.69 7.29
C TYR A 413 6.02 20.62 7.30
N SER A 414 6.62 20.20 6.18
CA SER A 414 8.07 20.25 5.94
C SER A 414 8.45 21.52 5.18
N GLY A 415 9.56 22.14 5.57
CA GLY A 415 10.03 23.37 4.94
C GLY A 415 9.69 24.63 5.73
N ASP A 416 9.95 25.78 5.15
CA ASP A 416 9.89 27.08 5.86
C ASP A 416 8.49 27.70 5.85
N ARG A 417 7.64 27.31 4.88
CA ARG A 417 6.28 27.78 4.67
C ARG A 417 5.35 26.66 4.24
N VAL A 418 4.06 26.77 4.53
CA VAL A 418 3.04 25.86 4.03
C VAL A 418 2.73 26.16 2.55
N HIS A 419 2.65 25.09 1.75
CA HIS A 419 2.14 25.08 0.39
C HIS A 419 1.10 23.96 0.34
N GLY A 420 -0.14 24.28 0.72
CA GLY A 420 -1.17 23.31 1.05
C GLY A 420 -2.25 23.13 -0.03
N LEU A 421 -2.74 21.89 -0.16
CA LEU A 421 -3.94 21.58 -0.93
C LEU A 421 -5.02 21.03 0.00
N ILE A 422 -6.23 21.56 -0.07
CA ILE A 422 -7.38 21.08 0.70
C ILE A 422 -8.45 20.56 -0.26
N PHE A 423 -8.72 19.27 -0.20
CA PHE A 423 -9.73 18.60 -1.02
C PHE A 423 -11.05 18.51 -0.28
N VAL A 424 -12.12 19.00 -0.90
CA VAL A 424 -13.48 19.04 -0.35
C VAL A 424 -14.48 18.39 -1.30
N SER A 425 -15.71 18.15 -0.82
CA SER A 425 -16.74 17.42 -1.55
C SER A 425 -17.52 18.26 -2.55
N ARG A 426 -17.74 19.54 -2.26
CA ARG A 426 -18.67 20.42 -2.98
C ARG A 426 -18.01 21.76 -3.35
N LYS A 427 -18.45 22.38 -4.44
CA LYS A 427 -17.92 23.67 -4.90
C LYS A 427 -18.22 24.78 -3.88
N GLU A 428 -19.44 24.81 -3.38
CA GLU A 428 -19.90 25.78 -2.41
C GLU A 428 -19.10 25.65 -1.09
N GLU A 429 -18.78 24.42 -0.69
CA GLU A 429 -17.92 24.12 0.46
C GLU A 429 -16.51 24.72 0.27
N ALA A 430 -15.91 24.51 -0.92
CA ALA A 430 -14.59 25.07 -1.24
C ALA A 430 -14.57 26.61 -1.09
N CYS A 431 -15.56 27.28 -1.65
CA CYS A 431 -15.65 28.75 -1.58
C CYS A 431 -15.85 29.22 -0.14
N LYS A 432 -16.79 28.60 0.61
CA LYS A 432 -17.12 29.03 1.96
C LYS A 432 -15.97 28.76 2.94
N LEU A 433 -15.34 27.61 2.88
CA LEU A 433 -14.18 27.30 3.74
C LEU A 433 -12.99 28.22 3.44
N SER A 434 -12.73 28.54 2.15
CA SER A 434 -11.70 29.51 1.79
C SER A 434 -11.96 30.89 2.40
N GLU A 435 -13.21 31.38 2.35
CA GLU A 435 -13.58 32.65 3.00
C GLU A 435 -13.31 32.60 4.51
N MET A 436 -13.72 31.52 5.18
CA MET A 436 -13.56 31.38 6.63
C MET A 436 -12.09 31.27 7.03
N PHE A 437 -11.24 30.58 6.26
CA PHE A 437 -9.80 30.53 6.50
C PHE A 437 -9.16 31.91 6.33
N ASN A 438 -9.56 32.66 5.30
CA ASN A 438 -9.08 34.02 5.09
C ASN A 438 -9.45 34.96 6.25
N GLN A 439 -10.66 34.80 6.82
CA GLN A 439 -11.07 35.55 8.04
C GLN A 439 -10.22 35.21 9.27
N LYS A 440 -9.63 33.97 9.30
CA LYS A 440 -8.74 33.51 10.38
C LYS A 440 -7.26 33.79 10.11
N GLY A 441 -6.95 34.58 9.07
CA GLY A 441 -5.60 35.08 8.79
C GLY A 441 -4.77 34.24 7.82
N PHE A 442 -5.35 33.21 7.18
CA PHE A 442 -4.69 32.50 6.10
C PHE A 442 -4.90 33.21 4.76
N HIS A 443 -4.02 32.94 3.80
CA HIS A 443 -4.17 33.40 2.41
C HIS A 443 -4.61 32.19 1.56
N THR A 444 -5.88 32.15 1.17
CA THR A 444 -6.44 31.00 0.47
C THR A 444 -7.31 31.40 -0.72
N CYS A 445 -7.47 30.50 -1.67
CA CYS A 445 -8.45 30.63 -2.74
C CYS A 445 -9.16 29.30 -2.99
N ALA A 446 -10.38 29.37 -3.53
CA ALA A 446 -11.13 28.21 -4.00
C ALA A 446 -11.01 28.09 -5.51
N LEU A 447 -10.58 26.94 -6.01
CA LEU A 447 -10.55 26.60 -7.41
C LEU A 447 -11.59 25.52 -7.72
N THR A 448 -12.57 25.84 -8.54
CA THR A 448 -13.62 24.91 -9.01
C THR A 448 -13.48 24.65 -10.51
N GLY A 449 -14.32 23.76 -11.05
CA GLY A 449 -14.34 23.43 -12.48
C GLY A 449 -14.56 24.64 -13.40
N GLU A 450 -15.12 25.73 -12.88
CA GLU A 450 -15.44 26.97 -13.61
C GLU A 450 -14.24 27.93 -13.74
N ALA A 451 -13.18 27.72 -12.95
CA ALA A 451 -11.98 28.54 -13.01
C ALA A 451 -11.31 28.45 -14.39
N SER A 452 -10.97 29.58 -14.98
CA SER A 452 -10.22 29.65 -16.22
C SER A 452 -8.79 29.10 -16.07
N GLU A 453 -8.16 28.74 -17.17
CA GLU A 453 -6.77 28.26 -17.16
C GLU A 453 -5.80 29.31 -16.58
N LYS A 454 -6.05 30.59 -16.87
CA LYS A 454 -5.28 31.71 -16.32
C LYS A 454 -5.40 31.81 -14.81
N GLN A 455 -6.61 31.77 -14.27
CA GLN A 455 -6.83 31.80 -12.81
C GLN A 455 -6.17 30.63 -12.09
N ARG A 456 -6.23 29.42 -12.72
CA ARG A 456 -5.56 28.25 -12.16
C ARG A 456 -4.04 28.43 -12.12
N GLN A 457 -3.45 28.97 -13.20
CA GLN A 457 -2.01 29.21 -13.24
C GLN A 457 -1.57 30.25 -12.22
N GLU A 458 -2.29 31.39 -12.15
CA GLU A 458 -2.03 32.43 -11.18
C GLU A 458 -2.10 31.92 -9.72
N ALA A 459 -3.08 31.09 -9.41
CA ALA A 459 -3.19 30.50 -8.08
C ALA A 459 -2.05 29.50 -7.79
N MET A 460 -1.64 28.69 -8.78
CA MET A 460 -0.50 27.77 -8.62
C MET A 460 0.81 28.54 -8.41
N ASP A 461 1.06 29.57 -9.22
CA ASP A 461 2.26 30.39 -9.12
C ASP A 461 2.32 31.10 -7.76
N SER A 462 1.16 31.61 -7.28
CA SER A 462 1.05 32.20 -5.96
C SER A 462 1.27 31.18 -4.82
N LEU A 463 0.73 29.95 -4.96
CA LEU A 463 0.97 28.90 -3.96
C LEU A 463 2.46 28.50 -3.91
N GLU A 464 3.17 28.50 -5.03
CA GLU A 464 4.61 28.16 -5.09
C GLU A 464 5.53 29.33 -4.73
N SER A 465 5.01 30.56 -4.66
CA SER A 465 5.80 31.74 -4.27
C SER A 465 6.10 31.73 -2.77
N ASN A 466 7.26 32.24 -2.41
CA ASN A 466 7.66 32.50 -1.02
C ASN A 466 7.50 33.99 -0.60
N GLU A 467 6.83 34.79 -1.44
CA GLU A 467 6.59 36.19 -1.16
C GLU A 467 5.49 36.39 -0.09
N GLU A 468 5.56 37.49 0.62
CA GLU A 468 4.54 37.86 1.61
C GLU A 468 3.17 38.06 0.92
N GLY A 469 2.10 37.52 1.51
CA GLY A 469 0.76 37.53 0.93
C GLY A 469 0.47 36.47 -0.13
N SER A 470 1.43 35.63 -0.46
CA SER A 470 1.19 34.45 -1.34
C SER A 470 0.28 33.42 -0.68
N LEU A 471 -0.40 32.58 -1.48
CA LEU A 471 -1.36 31.59 -0.98
C LEU A 471 -0.73 30.54 -0.07
N ASP A 472 -1.36 30.27 1.06
CA ASP A 472 -1.05 29.16 1.96
C ASP A 472 -1.75 27.87 1.51
N TYR A 473 -3.03 27.99 1.10
CA TYR A 473 -3.82 26.85 0.67
C TYR A 473 -4.68 27.14 -0.56
N ILE A 474 -4.87 26.10 -1.38
CA ILE A 474 -5.91 26.08 -2.42
C ILE A 474 -6.95 25.04 -2.03
N PHE A 475 -8.20 25.49 -1.88
CA PHE A 475 -9.37 24.62 -1.75
C PHE A 475 -9.84 24.15 -3.11
N THR A 476 -10.08 22.84 -3.26
CA THR A 476 -10.48 22.28 -4.56
C THR A 476 -11.40 21.07 -4.41
N VAL A 477 -12.24 20.85 -5.44
CA VAL A 477 -13.09 19.64 -5.50
C VAL A 477 -12.41 18.59 -6.38
N ASP A 478 -12.57 18.61 -7.69
CA ASP A 478 -12.05 17.55 -8.58
C ASP A 478 -11.00 18.01 -9.60
N ILE A 479 -10.81 19.32 -9.73
CA ILE A 479 -9.95 19.85 -10.81
C ILE A 479 -8.46 19.56 -10.61
N PHE A 480 -8.02 19.27 -9.38
CA PHE A 480 -6.64 18.91 -9.05
C PHE A 480 -6.41 17.39 -9.01
N ASN A 481 -7.40 16.57 -9.36
CA ASN A 481 -7.19 15.13 -9.49
C ASN A 481 -6.22 14.80 -10.64
N GLU A 482 -6.13 15.66 -11.68
CA GLU A 482 -5.31 15.40 -12.87
C GLU A 482 -4.65 16.67 -13.44
N GLY A 483 -3.46 16.48 -14.03
CA GLY A 483 -2.84 17.46 -14.91
C GLY A 483 -2.28 18.74 -14.25
N ILE A 484 -2.09 18.76 -12.94
CA ILE A 484 -1.50 19.89 -12.21
C ILE A 484 -0.21 19.43 -11.55
N ASP A 485 0.78 20.27 -11.62
CA ASP A 485 2.12 20.04 -11.14
C ASP A 485 2.54 21.19 -10.21
N ILE A 486 2.53 20.92 -8.90
CA ILE A 486 2.95 21.87 -7.88
C ILE A 486 4.00 21.16 -6.99
N PRO A 487 5.28 21.14 -7.38
CA PRO A 487 6.33 20.42 -6.68
C PRO A 487 6.53 20.84 -5.22
N LYS A 488 6.24 22.10 -4.87
CA LYS A 488 6.41 22.61 -3.51
C LYS A 488 5.35 22.18 -2.51
N VAL A 489 4.23 21.57 -2.95
CA VAL A 489 3.18 21.10 -2.02
C VAL A 489 3.80 20.22 -0.93
N ASN A 490 3.64 20.64 0.33
CA ASN A 490 4.19 19.99 1.51
C ASN A 490 3.12 19.59 2.53
N GLN A 491 1.86 20.00 2.32
CA GLN A 491 0.71 19.53 3.11
C GLN A 491 -0.50 19.28 2.21
N VAL A 492 -1.15 18.13 2.42
CA VAL A 492 -2.39 17.75 1.73
C VAL A 492 -3.44 17.43 2.77
N VAL A 493 -4.60 18.07 2.68
CA VAL A 493 -5.72 17.88 3.61
C VAL A 493 -6.92 17.34 2.86
N MET A 494 -7.51 16.27 3.38
CA MET A 494 -8.67 15.62 2.79
C MET A 494 -9.87 15.80 3.72
N LEU A 495 -10.82 16.65 3.33
CA LEU A 495 -12.09 16.90 4.04
C LEU A 495 -13.28 16.24 3.33
N ARG A 496 -13.02 15.19 2.56
CA ARG A 496 -14.01 14.51 1.74
C ARG A 496 -13.89 13.00 1.84
N PRO A 497 -15.01 12.25 1.68
CA PRO A 497 -14.95 10.81 1.64
C PRO A 497 -14.11 10.30 0.46
N THR A 498 -13.31 9.27 0.70
CA THR A 498 -12.59 8.56 -0.35
C THR A 498 -13.57 7.72 -1.18
N GLN A 499 -13.90 8.16 -2.39
CA GLN A 499 -14.85 7.46 -3.25
C GLN A 499 -14.20 6.38 -4.12
N SER A 500 -12.89 6.46 -4.34
CA SER A 500 -12.11 5.56 -5.19
C SER A 500 -10.65 5.62 -4.78
N SER A 501 -10.00 4.45 -4.73
CA SER A 501 -8.55 4.36 -4.51
C SER A 501 -7.74 5.10 -5.59
N ILE A 502 -8.23 5.16 -6.83
CA ILE A 502 -7.58 5.87 -7.93
C ILE A 502 -7.54 7.38 -7.65
N ILE A 503 -8.69 7.97 -7.30
CA ILE A 503 -8.79 9.40 -7.00
C ILE A 503 -7.93 9.74 -5.78
N PHE A 504 -7.96 8.92 -4.74
CA PHE A 504 -7.14 9.11 -3.55
C PHE A 504 -5.64 9.16 -3.89
N ILE A 505 -5.14 8.17 -4.67
CA ILE A 505 -3.73 8.15 -5.10
C ILE A 505 -3.39 9.35 -5.99
N GLN A 506 -4.30 9.80 -6.83
CA GLN A 506 -4.09 10.98 -7.67
C GLN A 506 -3.98 12.26 -6.84
N GLN A 507 -4.79 12.43 -5.81
CA GLN A 507 -4.73 13.55 -4.87
C GLN A 507 -3.47 13.52 -4.02
N LEU A 508 -3.17 12.38 -3.41
CA LEU A 508 -1.94 12.15 -2.66
C LEU A 508 -0.70 12.44 -3.53
N GLY A 509 -0.69 11.93 -4.75
CA GLY A 509 0.43 12.07 -5.69
C GLY A 509 0.80 13.51 -6.06
N ARG A 510 -0.07 14.49 -5.79
CA ARG A 510 0.23 15.91 -6.04
C ARG A 510 1.35 16.44 -5.15
N GLY A 511 1.40 15.97 -3.92
CA GLY A 511 2.46 16.34 -2.96
C GLY A 511 3.73 15.50 -3.09
N LEU A 512 3.70 14.34 -3.77
CA LEU A 512 4.80 13.37 -3.70
C LEU A 512 5.98 13.67 -4.63
N ARG A 513 6.03 14.80 -5.32
CA ARG A 513 7.23 15.18 -6.08
C ARG A 513 8.34 15.61 -5.15
N LYS A 514 9.56 15.16 -5.45
CA LYS A 514 10.76 15.64 -4.75
C LYS A 514 11.00 17.11 -5.08
N ASN A 515 11.32 17.90 -4.07
CA ASN A 515 11.69 19.30 -4.17
C ASN A 515 12.71 19.60 -3.07
N ASP A 516 13.66 20.50 -3.33
CA ASP A 516 14.74 20.83 -2.38
C ASP A 516 14.25 21.60 -1.15
N GLU A 517 13.06 22.23 -1.22
CA GLU A 517 12.49 23.01 -0.14
C GLU A 517 11.68 22.14 0.86
N LYS A 518 11.49 20.84 0.60
CA LYS A 518 10.78 19.93 1.51
C LYS A 518 11.46 18.57 1.62
N ASP A 519 11.41 17.96 2.78
CA ASP A 519 11.93 16.63 3.06
C ASP A 519 10.85 15.55 3.00
N TYR A 520 9.60 15.92 3.31
CA TYR A 520 8.43 15.05 3.33
C TYR A 520 7.15 15.83 3.07
N VAL A 521 6.06 15.12 2.89
CA VAL A 521 4.71 15.69 2.77
C VAL A 521 3.87 15.21 3.95
N VAL A 522 3.13 16.11 4.56
CA VAL A 522 2.12 15.77 5.57
C VAL A 522 0.79 15.60 4.86
N VAL A 523 0.13 14.46 5.11
CA VAL A 523 -1.21 14.16 4.59
C VAL A 523 -2.15 13.97 5.77
N ILE A 524 -3.15 14.82 5.88
CA ILE A 524 -4.16 14.76 6.95
C ILE A 524 -5.49 14.39 6.31
N ASP A 525 -6.01 13.23 6.67
CA ASP A 525 -7.29 12.72 6.16
C ASP A 525 -8.32 12.67 7.28
N PHE A 526 -9.34 13.54 7.19
CA PHE A 526 -10.42 13.62 8.16
C PHE A 526 -11.47 12.54 7.89
N ILE A 527 -11.39 11.46 8.66
CA ILE A 527 -12.18 10.26 8.46
C ILE A 527 -13.52 10.38 9.20
N GLY A 528 -14.58 10.69 8.45
CA GLY A 528 -15.97 10.60 8.90
C GLY A 528 -16.49 9.17 8.92
N ASN A 529 -17.77 8.99 9.19
CA ASN A 529 -18.44 7.69 9.13
C ASN A 529 -18.89 7.35 7.70
N TYR A 530 -17.92 7.23 6.77
CA TYR A 530 -18.17 7.02 5.35
C TYR A 530 -18.24 5.53 5.01
N GLU A 531 -19.21 5.13 4.17
CA GLU A 531 -19.39 3.74 3.72
C GLU A 531 -18.17 3.19 2.96
N LYS A 532 -17.39 4.05 2.31
CA LYS A 532 -16.27 3.67 1.44
C LYS A 532 -14.89 3.83 2.07
N ASN A 533 -14.78 4.02 3.37
CA ASN A 533 -13.49 4.12 4.06
C ASN A 533 -12.56 2.92 3.81
N PHE A 534 -13.10 1.77 3.42
CA PHE A 534 -12.29 0.60 3.03
C PHE A 534 -11.41 0.83 1.79
N PHE A 535 -11.64 1.89 0.98
CA PHE A 535 -10.75 2.24 -0.11
C PHE A 535 -9.43 2.87 0.35
N ILE A 536 -9.37 3.45 1.53
CA ILE A 536 -8.15 4.05 2.09
C ILE A 536 -7.03 3.01 2.19
N PRO A 537 -7.18 1.88 2.92
CA PRO A 537 -6.16 0.86 2.98
C PRO A 537 -5.86 0.21 1.61
N ILE A 538 -6.83 0.08 0.71
CA ILE A 538 -6.60 -0.42 -0.65
C ILE A 538 -5.68 0.53 -1.43
N ALA A 539 -5.93 1.83 -1.35
CA ALA A 539 -5.14 2.85 -2.04
C ALA A 539 -3.71 2.93 -1.51
N LEU A 540 -3.56 2.99 -0.18
CA LEU A 540 -2.26 3.13 0.48
C LEU A 540 -1.40 1.86 0.37
N SER A 541 -2.00 0.66 0.48
CA SER A 541 -1.28 -0.60 0.33
C SER A 541 -1.01 -0.99 -1.12
N GLY A 542 -1.77 -0.46 -2.07
CA GLY A 542 -1.78 -0.92 -3.47
C GLY A 542 -2.28 -2.36 -3.65
N ASN A 543 -2.82 -2.94 -2.58
CA ASN A 543 -3.32 -4.31 -2.60
C ASN A 543 -4.76 -4.37 -3.13
N THR A 544 -4.92 -4.86 -4.33
CA THR A 544 -6.21 -4.97 -5.02
C THR A 544 -6.84 -6.36 -4.92
N ASN A 545 -6.33 -7.24 -4.05
CA ASN A 545 -6.94 -8.57 -3.86
C ASN A 545 -8.27 -8.51 -3.08
N PHE A 546 -8.61 -7.36 -2.49
CA PHE A 546 -9.82 -7.12 -1.72
C PHE A 546 -10.04 -8.09 -0.54
N ASN A 547 -8.96 -8.65 0.00
CA ASN A 547 -9.03 -9.51 1.17
C ASN A 547 -9.20 -8.65 2.43
N LYS A 548 -10.30 -8.85 3.16
CA LYS A 548 -10.63 -8.06 4.35
C LYS A 548 -9.57 -8.17 5.46
N ASP A 549 -9.00 -9.37 5.64
CA ASP A 549 -7.98 -9.58 6.69
C ASP A 549 -6.67 -8.87 6.33
N ASN A 550 -6.28 -8.85 5.05
CA ASN A 550 -5.12 -8.08 4.60
C ASN A 550 -5.35 -6.56 4.75
N LEU A 551 -6.58 -6.09 4.49
CA LEU A 551 -6.92 -4.68 4.69
C LEU A 551 -6.90 -4.28 6.16
N ARG A 552 -7.44 -5.12 7.05
CA ARG A 552 -7.36 -4.90 8.51
C ARG A 552 -5.92 -4.91 9.01
N ARG A 553 -5.14 -5.89 8.57
CA ARG A 553 -3.72 -5.97 8.90
C ARG A 553 -2.98 -4.71 8.47
N PHE A 554 -3.26 -4.20 7.27
CA PHE A 554 -2.63 -2.96 6.80
C PHE A 554 -3.01 -1.75 7.67
N VAL A 555 -4.25 -1.63 8.12
CA VAL A 555 -4.68 -0.54 9.02
C VAL A 555 -3.98 -0.64 10.38
N SER A 556 -3.73 -1.87 10.87
CA SER A 556 -3.04 -2.11 12.15
C SER A 556 -1.53 -1.96 12.06
N GLU A 557 -0.91 -2.40 10.95
CA GLU A 557 0.53 -2.56 10.78
C GLU A 557 1.11 -1.72 9.64
N GLY A 558 0.37 -0.70 9.18
CA GLY A 558 0.71 0.09 7.97
C GLY A 558 2.14 0.62 7.95
N ASN A 559 2.66 1.06 9.09
CA ASN A 559 4.02 1.56 9.23
C ASN A 559 5.10 0.49 8.91
N LEU A 560 4.83 -0.79 9.19
CA LEU A 560 5.73 -1.89 8.84
C LEU A 560 5.68 -2.22 7.35
N ILE A 561 4.48 -2.14 6.76
CA ILE A 561 4.19 -2.64 5.43
C ILE A 561 4.53 -1.60 4.34
N ILE A 562 4.41 -0.29 4.65
CA ILE A 562 4.69 0.75 3.65
C ILE A 562 6.18 0.84 3.32
N PRO A 563 6.57 0.89 2.03
CA PRO A 563 7.99 0.98 1.65
C PRO A 563 8.58 2.37 1.92
N GLY A 564 9.90 2.39 2.02
CA GLY A 564 10.67 3.63 2.18
C GLY A 564 10.47 4.30 3.54
N ALA A 565 10.64 5.61 3.55
CA ALA A 565 10.61 6.43 4.75
C ALA A 565 9.22 7.01 5.07
N SER A 566 8.19 6.64 4.32
CA SER A 566 6.81 7.06 4.58
C SER A 566 6.23 6.35 5.80
N THR A 567 5.26 7.01 6.47
CA THR A 567 4.52 6.43 7.59
C THR A 567 3.01 6.57 7.39
N ILE A 568 2.26 5.64 7.97
CA ILE A 568 0.80 5.64 7.97
C ILE A 568 0.34 5.44 9.41
N GLN A 569 -0.43 6.38 9.88
CA GLN A 569 -0.94 6.40 11.25
C GLN A 569 -2.44 6.70 11.23
N PHE A 570 -3.18 6.06 12.13
CA PHE A 570 -4.61 6.26 12.31
C PHE A 570 -4.90 6.42 13.80
N ASP A 571 -5.74 7.36 14.17
CA ASP A 571 -6.29 7.37 15.52
C ASP A 571 -7.26 6.18 15.74
N GLU A 572 -7.56 5.84 17.00
CA GLU A 572 -8.33 4.64 17.33
C GLU A 572 -9.77 4.67 16.78
N ILE A 573 -10.40 5.85 16.76
CA ILE A 573 -11.78 6.00 16.23
C ILE A 573 -11.77 5.84 14.71
N SER A 574 -10.80 6.42 14.02
CA SER A 574 -10.63 6.27 12.57
C SER A 574 -10.36 4.82 12.19
N LYS A 575 -9.51 4.12 12.93
CA LYS A 575 -9.29 2.66 12.75
C LYS A 575 -10.61 1.91 12.86
N LYS A 576 -11.41 2.18 13.90
CA LYS A 576 -12.71 1.55 14.08
C LYS A 576 -13.63 1.84 12.90
N ARG A 577 -13.76 3.10 12.47
CA ARG A 577 -14.58 3.49 11.30
C ARG A 577 -14.14 2.76 10.01
N ILE A 578 -12.84 2.60 9.81
CA ILE A 578 -12.32 1.86 8.65
C ILE A 578 -12.63 0.37 8.80
N PHE A 579 -12.47 -0.23 9.97
CA PHE A 579 -12.82 -1.64 10.22
C PHE A 579 -14.31 -1.89 10.00
N ASP A 580 -15.18 -1.05 10.51
CA ASP A 580 -16.63 -1.13 10.31
C ASP A 580 -16.98 -1.05 8.80
N ALA A 581 -16.33 -0.15 8.06
CA ALA A 581 -16.49 -0.04 6.62
C ALA A 581 -15.98 -1.29 5.87
N ILE A 582 -14.83 -1.89 6.28
CA ILE A 582 -14.33 -3.14 5.73
C ILE A 582 -15.33 -4.28 5.98
N ASP A 583 -15.92 -4.33 7.17
CA ASP A 583 -16.88 -5.37 7.55
C ASP A 583 -18.20 -5.27 6.80
N ALA A 584 -18.72 -4.06 6.63
CA ALA A 584 -19.92 -3.78 5.85
C ALA A 584 -19.71 -3.97 4.34
N ALA A 585 -18.49 -3.81 3.82
CA ALA A 585 -18.21 -3.87 2.40
C ALA A 585 -18.43 -5.28 1.82
N LYS A 586 -19.18 -5.35 0.72
CA LYS A 586 -19.42 -6.60 -0.05
C LYS A 586 -18.28 -6.84 -1.03
N LEU A 587 -17.09 -7.18 -0.51
CA LEU A 587 -15.87 -7.37 -1.31
C LEU A 587 -15.77 -8.75 -2.00
N ASP A 588 -16.76 -9.61 -1.85
CA ASP A 588 -16.87 -10.96 -2.43
C ASP A 588 -18.04 -11.10 -3.42
N GLY A 589 -18.69 -9.99 -3.75
CA GLY A 589 -19.85 -9.96 -4.63
C GLY A 589 -19.50 -10.33 -6.08
N LEU A 590 -20.42 -11.04 -6.77
CA LEU A 590 -20.26 -11.42 -8.18
C LEU A 590 -19.99 -10.23 -9.12
N LYS A 591 -20.50 -9.04 -8.79
CA LYS A 591 -20.26 -7.82 -9.58
C LYS A 591 -18.77 -7.45 -9.55
N LEU A 592 -18.17 -7.43 -8.38
CA LEU A 592 -16.75 -7.12 -8.22
C LEU A 592 -15.87 -8.20 -8.89
N ILE A 593 -16.19 -9.48 -8.67
CA ILE A 593 -15.46 -10.60 -9.31
C ILE A 593 -15.47 -10.45 -10.84
N LYS A 594 -16.63 -10.17 -11.42
CA LYS A 594 -16.80 -9.96 -12.87
C LYS A 594 -15.99 -8.76 -13.35
N GLU A 595 -16.08 -7.62 -12.66
CA GLU A 595 -15.37 -6.39 -13.01
C GLU A 595 -13.85 -6.64 -13.03
N LYS A 596 -13.30 -7.19 -11.94
CA LYS A 596 -11.86 -7.45 -11.84
C LYS A 596 -11.35 -8.55 -12.80
N TYR A 597 -12.20 -9.52 -13.13
CA TYR A 597 -11.89 -10.48 -14.17
C TYR A 597 -11.73 -9.79 -15.55
N PHE A 598 -12.67 -8.93 -15.94
CA PHE A 598 -12.59 -8.25 -17.23
C PHE A 598 -11.48 -7.21 -17.28
N GLU A 599 -11.20 -6.49 -16.19
CA GLU A 599 -10.02 -5.64 -16.10
C GLU A 599 -8.73 -6.42 -16.39
N LEU A 600 -8.57 -7.60 -15.78
CA LEU A 600 -7.40 -8.45 -15.99
C LEU A 600 -7.38 -9.03 -17.42
N LYS A 601 -8.52 -9.49 -17.94
CA LYS A 601 -8.65 -9.97 -19.32
C LYS A 601 -8.26 -8.87 -20.32
N ASN A 602 -8.76 -7.65 -20.12
CA ASN A 602 -8.43 -6.51 -20.96
C ASN A 602 -6.95 -6.16 -20.89
N LYS A 603 -6.35 -6.20 -19.68
CA LYS A 603 -4.91 -5.97 -19.50
C LYS A 603 -4.05 -6.99 -20.26
N LEU A 604 -4.48 -8.26 -20.32
CA LEU A 604 -3.71 -9.37 -20.92
C LEU A 604 -4.06 -9.64 -22.39
N GLY A 605 -5.18 -9.15 -22.89
CA GLY A 605 -5.67 -9.44 -24.25
C GLY A 605 -6.05 -10.90 -24.51
N ARG A 606 -6.18 -11.69 -23.46
CA ARG A 606 -6.53 -13.11 -23.50
C ARG A 606 -7.29 -13.50 -22.23
N ILE A 607 -7.93 -14.66 -22.25
CA ILE A 607 -8.46 -15.24 -21.01
C ILE A 607 -7.31 -15.43 -20.00
N PRO A 608 -7.38 -14.84 -18.82
CA PRO A 608 -6.36 -14.99 -17.78
C PRO A 608 -6.19 -16.44 -17.35
N LYS A 609 -4.98 -16.84 -16.99
CA LYS A 609 -4.74 -18.05 -16.23
C LYS A 609 -4.98 -17.79 -14.74
N ILE A 610 -5.19 -18.84 -13.94
CA ILE A 610 -5.41 -18.70 -12.50
C ILE A 610 -4.23 -17.95 -11.83
N CYS A 611 -2.99 -18.27 -12.20
CA CYS A 611 -1.80 -17.60 -11.67
C CYS A 611 -1.68 -16.13 -12.09
N ASP A 612 -2.35 -15.69 -13.18
CA ASP A 612 -2.28 -14.30 -13.62
C ASP A 612 -2.96 -13.34 -12.62
N PHE A 613 -3.96 -13.81 -11.88
CA PHE A 613 -4.65 -12.98 -10.88
C PHE A 613 -3.70 -12.49 -9.78
N GLU A 614 -2.82 -13.33 -9.27
CA GLU A 614 -1.81 -12.97 -8.28
C GLU A 614 -0.66 -12.19 -8.93
N LYS A 615 -0.14 -12.71 -10.05
CA LYS A 615 1.01 -12.12 -10.76
C LYS A 615 0.79 -10.67 -11.18
N TYR A 616 -0.42 -10.31 -11.60
CA TYR A 616 -0.76 -8.96 -12.07
C TYR A 616 -1.58 -8.16 -11.05
N GLY A 617 -1.67 -8.62 -9.80
CA GLY A 617 -2.30 -7.90 -8.70
C GLY A 617 -3.78 -7.63 -8.93
N SER A 618 -4.55 -8.66 -9.31
CA SER A 618 -6.02 -8.59 -9.45
C SER A 618 -6.70 -9.14 -8.19
N ILE A 619 -8.01 -9.33 -8.25
CA ILE A 619 -8.78 -9.92 -7.16
C ILE A 619 -8.23 -11.31 -6.78
N ASP A 620 -8.27 -11.65 -5.48
CA ASP A 620 -7.91 -13.00 -5.05
C ASP A 620 -8.86 -14.04 -5.68
N ILE A 621 -8.31 -14.95 -6.48
CA ILE A 621 -9.07 -15.99 -7.18
C ILE A 621 -9.82 -16.92 -6.20
N GLN A 622 -9.40 -17.00 -4.93
CA GLN A 622 -10.12 -17.71 -3.88
C GLN A 622 -11.56 -17.21 -3.72
N LYS A 623 -11.85 -15.94 -4.02
CA LYS A 623 -13.21 -15.39 -4.02
C LYS A 623 -14.10 -16.05 -5.09
N VAL A 624 -13.53 -16.48 -6.21
CA VAL A 624 -14.23 -17.27 -7.23
C VAL A 624 -14.49 -18.67 -6.72
N PHE A 625 -13.48 -19.32 -6.14
CA PHE A 625 -13.58 -20.70 -5.67
C PHE A 625 -14.50 -20.88 -4.46
N GLN A 626 -14.55 -19.90 -3.58
CA GLN A 626 -15.40 -19.89 -2.38
C GLN A 626 -16.81 -19.35 -2.64
N ASN A 627 -17.06 -18.72 -3.79
CA ASN A 627 -18.37 -18.18 -4.13
C ASN A 627 -19.37 -19.29 -4.37
N ASN A 628 -20.47 -19.35 -3.62
CA ASN A 628 -21.49 -20.40 -3.69
C ASN A 628 -22.12 -20.61 -5.07
N LYS A 629 -22.09 -19.59 -5.95
CA LYS A 629 -22.67 -19.62 -7.30
C LYS A 629 -21.66 -20.03 -8.38
N LEU A 630 -20.36 -20.01 -8.06
CA LEU A 630 -19.27 -20.30 -9.02
C LEU A 630 -18.51 -21.57 -8.65
N ARG A 631 -17.83 -21.59 -7.52
CA ARG A 631 -17.04 -22.69 -6.97
C ARG A 631 -15.87 -23.18 -7.85
N SER A 632 -15.72 -22.68 -9.08
CA SER A 632 -14.59 -22.98 -9.97
C SER A 632 -14.37 -21.84 -10.96
N TYR A 633 -13.18 -21.75 -11.53
CA TYR A 633 -12.85 -20.77 -12.56
C TYR A 633 -13.62 -21.05 -13.86
N HIS A 634 -13.80 -22.34 -14.22
CA HIS A 634 -14.64 -22.74 -15.35
C HIS A 634 -16.05 -22.14 -15.27
N GLN A 635 -16.69 -22.15 -14.10
CA GLN A 635 -18.04 -21.59 -13.93
C GLN A 635 -18.06 -20.06 -14.10
N LEU A 636 -17.02 -19.34 -13.69
CA LEU A 636 -16.89 -17.92 -13.96
C LEU A 636 -16.82 -17.65 -15.46
N LEU A 637 -15.94 -18.35 -16.16
CA LEU A 637 -15.74 -18.21 -17.60
C LEU A 637 -17.02 -18.57 -18.39
N LYS A 638 -17.60 -19.73 -18.12
CA LYS A 638 -18.84 -20.21 -18.75
C LYS A 638 -19.99 -19.21 -18.59
N LYS A 639 -20.06 -18.55 -17.45
CA LYS A 639 -21.15 -17.65 -17.11
C LYS A 639 -20.98 -16.23 -17.70
N TYR A 640 -19.77 -15.71 -17.79
CA TYR A 640 -19.53 -14.30 -18.07
C TYR A 640 -18.68 -14.03 -19.31
N ASP A 641 -17.86 -14.99 -19.74
CA ASP A 641 -16.95 -14.75 -20.86
C ASP A 641 -17.49 -15.36 -22.17
N LYS A 642 -17.82 -14.50 -23.13
CA LYS A 642 -18.36 -14.91 -24.44
C LYS A 642 -17.30 -15.59 -25.31
N ASP A 643 -16.03 -15.35 -25.08
CA ASP A 643 -14.93 -15.96 -25.85
C ASP A 643 -14.58 -17.37 -25.35
N TYR A 644 -15.15 -17.77 -24.20
CA TYR A 644 -14.93 -19.08 -23.60
C TYR A 644 -15.97 -20.08 -24.10
N THR A 645 -15.53 -21.07 -24.89
CA THR A 645 -16.40 -22.05 -25.55
C THR A 645 -16.31 -23.46 -25.00
N VAL A 646 -15.45 -23.70 -24.00
CA VAL A 646 -15.25 -25.04 -23.41
C VAL A 646 -16.52 -25.51 -22.72
N GLN A 647 -16.88 -26.75 -23.01
CA GLN A 647 -18.01 -27.45 -22.38
C GLN A 647 -17.47 -28.67 -21.64
N PHE A 648 -17.93 -28.89 -20.42
CA PHE A 648 -17.64 -30.07 -19.63
C PHE A 648 -18.93 -30.83 -19.33
N THR A 649 -18.78 -32.12 -19.05
CA THR A 649 -19.85 -32.93 -18.50
C THR A 649 -20.15 -32.49 -17.06
N GLU A 650 -21.32 -32.80 -16.56
CA GLU A 650 -21.71 -32.45 -15.19
C GLU A 650 -20.72 -33.02 -14.16
N LEU A 651 -20.23 -34.23 -14.40
CA LEU A 651 -19.26 -34.89 -13.54
C LEU A 651 -17.89 -34.17 -13.56
N GLU A 652 -17.38 -33.77 -14.74
CA GLU A 652 -16.13 -32.97 -14.84
C GLU A 652 -16.29 -31.66 -14.09
N GLU A 653 -17.42 -30.97 -14.22
CA GLU A 653 -17.69 -29.73 -13.45
C GLU A 653 -17.70 -29.95 -11.94
N GLN A 654 -18.27 -31.10 -11.47
CA GLN A 654 -18.26 -31.44 -10.04
C GLN A 654 -16.84 -31.64 -9.51
N TYR A 655 -15.99 -32.36 -10.24
CA TYR A 655 -14.59 -32.56 -9.88
C TYR A 655 -13.83 -31.23 -9.84
N LEU A 656 -13.99 -30.38 -10.86
CA LEU A 656 -13.37 -29.05 -10.86
C LEU A 656 -13.85 -28.16 -9.70
N LYS A 657 -15.15 -28.20 -9.38
CA LYS A 657 -15.72 -27.48 -8.23
C LYS A 657 -15.14 -27.98 -6.91
N PHE A 658 -14.99 -29.32 -6.76
CA PHE A 658 -14.39 -29.90 -5.55
C PHE A 658 -12.92 -29.46 -5.39
N ILE A 659 -12.09 -29.68 -6.41
CA ILE A 659 -10.67 -29.36 -6.39
C ILE A 659 -10.48 -27.84 -6.14
N SER A 660 -11.25 -27.01 -6.84
CA SER A 660 -11.17 -25.55 -6.68
C SER A 660 -11.67 -25.07 -5.31
N ASN A 661 -12.82 -25.55 -4.86
CA ASN A 661 -13.45 -25.04 -3.62
C ASN A 661 -12.80 -25.58 -2.35
N LYS A 662 -12.42 -26.87 -2.36
CA LYS A 662 -11.95 -27.57 -1.15
C LYS A 662 -10.43 -27.62 -0.99
N LEU A 663 -9.67 -27.59 -2.08
CA LEU A 663 -8.23 -27.82 -2.05
C LEU A 663 -7.41 -26.58 -2.40
N SER A 664 -7.96 -25.64 -3.17
CA SER A 664 -7.20 -24.51 -3.71
C SER A 664 -6.66 -23.52 -2.66
N SER A 665 -7.13 -23.59 -1.41
CA SER A 665 -6.61 -22.75 -0.33
C SER A 665 -5.12 -22.97 -0.03
N GLY A 666 -4.55 -24.10 -0.45
CA GLY A 666 -3.15 -24.43 -0.25
C GLY A 666 -2.77 -24.74 1.21
N LYS A 667 -3.73 -24.93 2.12
CA LYS A 667 -3.45 -25.09 3.55
C LYS A 667 -2.77 -26.42 3.90
N ARG A 668 -2.91 -27.46 3.03
CA ARG A 668 -2.32 -28.78 3.22
C ARG A 668 -1.73 -29.30 1.91
N ILE A 669 -0.41 -29.38 1.84
CA ILE A 669 0.32 -29.76 0.64
C ILE A 669 0.16 -31.23 0.27
N GLN A 670 0.03 -32.09 1.26
CA GLN A 670 -0.03 -33.54 1.09
C GLN A 670 -1.18 -33.96 0.18
N GLU A 671 -2.35 -33.35 0.30
CA GLU A 671 -3.50 -33.67 -0.56
C GLU A 671 -3.26 -33.23 -2.01
N LEU A 672 -2.62 -32.08 -2.21
CA LEU A 672 -2.31 -31.54 -3.53
C LEU A 672 -1.29 -32.41 -4.25
N GLU A 673 -0.22 -32.83 -3.57
CA GLU A 673 0.80 -33.71 -4.11
C GLU A 673 0.26 -35.13 -4.35
N THR A 674 -0.65 -35.62 -3.50
CA THR A 674 -1.33 -36.88 -3.73
C THR A 674 -2.09 -36.87 -5.07
N ILE A 675 -2.82 -35.78 -5.37
CA ILE A 675 -3.54 -35.65 -6.65
C ILE A 675 -2.55 -35.53 -7.82
N ARG A 676 -1.47 -34.76 -7.67
CA ARG A 676 -0.46 -34.64 -8.70
C ARG A 676 0.19 -35.99 -9.01
N LEU A 677 0.60 -36.73 -7.99
CA LEU A 677 1.15 -38.08 -8.13
C LEU A 677 0.14 -39.06 -8.73
N ALA A 678 -1.15 -38.96 -8.36
CA ALA A 678 -2.20 -39.80 -8.96
C ALA A 678 -2.31 -39.56 -10.47
N ILE A 679 -2.21 -38.31 -10.92
CA ILE A 679 -2.22 -37.95 -12.34
C ILE A 679 -0.98 -38.50 -13.07
N GLU A 680 0.18 -38.50 -12.43
CA GLU A 680 1.48 -38.87 -13.01
C GLU A 680 1.76 -40.39 -12.90
N LYS A 681 1.60 -40.98 -11.71
CA LYS A 681 2.04 -42.35 -11.36
C LYS A 681 0.92 -43.36 -11.38
N LYS A 682 -0.34 -42.93 -11.14
CA LYS A 682 -1.58 -43.73 -11.16
C LYS A 682 -1.73 -44.78 -10.07
N SER A 683 -0.66 -45.38 -9.53
CA SER A 683 -0.68 -46.44 -8.52
C SER A 683 0.43 -46.29 -7.49
N ASN A 684 0.37 -47.03 -6.39
CA ASN A 684 1.37 -47.02 -5.30
C ASN A 684 1.62 -45.64 -4.70
N LEU A 685 0.56 -44.86 -4.58
CA LEU A 685 0.64 -43.42 -4.24
C LEU A 685 1.23 -43.16 -2.86
N MET A 686 1.03 -44.05 -1.88
CA MET A 686 1.55 -43.87 -0.53
C MET A 686 3.08 -43.79 -0.51
N ASN A 687 3.76 -44.68 -1.24
CA ASN A 687 5.23 -44.68 -1.24
C ASN A 687 5.78 -43.45 -1.96
N TYR A 688 5.21 -43.09 -3.10
CA TYR A 688 5.59 -41.89 -3.82
C TYR A 688 5.34 -40.60 -3.01
N LEU A 689 4.20 -40.55 -2.30
CA LEU A 689 3.90 -39.42 -1.44
C LEU A 689 4.89 -39.27 -0.28
N LYS A 690 5.20 -40.37 0.43
CA LYS A 690 6.19 -40.38 1.51
C LYS A 690 7.57 -39.88 1.02
N GLU A 691 8.00 -40.34 -0.15
CA GLU A 691 9.25 -39.91 -0.77
C GLU A 691 9.23 -38.44 -1.18
N GLU A 692 8.19 -37.96 -1.87
CA GLU A 692 8.04 -36.58 -2.32
C GLU A 692 7.97 -35.63 -1.14
N MET A 693 7.19 -35.96 -0.11
CA MET A 693 7.04 -35.11 1.07
C MET A 693 8.35 -34.96 1.86
N LYS A 694 9.10 -36.05 1.98
CA LYS A 694 10.40 -36.02 2.67
C LYS A 694 11.44 -35.22 1.87
N ASN A 695 11.55 -35.48 0.56
CA ASN A 695 12.60 -34.91 -0.27
C ASN A 695 12.37 -33.42 -0.62
N THR A 696 11.11 -33.04 -0.87
CA THR A 696 10.77 -31.70 -1.37
C THR A 696 10.37 -30.75 -0.25
N TYR A 697 9.68 -31.26 0.78
CA TYR A 697 9.07 -30.42 1.82
C TYR A 697 9.63 -30.69 3.22
N ASN A 698 10.49 -31.67 3.39
CA ASN A 698 11.02 -32.13 4.69
C ASN A 698 9.89 -32.50 5.69
N ILE A 699 8.85 -33.19 5.18
CA ILE A 699 7.67 -33.62 5.94
C ILE A 699 7.67 -35.15 5.98
N GLU A 700 7.60 -35.71 7.18
CA GLU A 700 7.37 -37.15 7.37
C GLU A 700 5.86 -37.44 7.39
N ILE A 701 5.41 -38.44 6.64
CA ILE A 701 4.03 -38.88 6.58
C ILE A 701 3.85 -40.15 7.45
N SER A 702 3.15 -39.97 8.56
CA SER A 702 2.69 -41.11 9.39
C SER A 702 1.50 -41.82 8.72
N ASP A 703 1.14 -43.01 9.23
CA ASP A 703 -0.02 -43.75 8.71
C ASP A 703 -1.34 -42.99 9.02
N ILE A 704 -1.44 -42.32 10.17
CA ILE A 704 -2.58 -41.44 10.54
C ILE A 704 -2.69 -40.27 9.55
N ASN A 705 -1.58 -39.63 9.21
CA ASN A 705 -1.59 -38.55 8.23
C ASN A 705 -2.09 -39.05 6.87
N TYR A 706 -1.59 -40.20 6.42
CA TYR A 706 -1.97 -40.77 5.13
C TYR A 706 -3.45 -41.15 5.11
N GLU A 707 -3.95 -41.79 6.16
CA GLU A 707 -5.35 -42.15 6.31
C GLU A 707 -6.27 -40.89 6.25
N SER A 708 -5.90 -39.84 6.96
CA SER A 708 -6.61 -38.55 6.92
C SER A 708 -6.65 -37.95 5.51
N ILE A 709 -5.54 -38.00 4.77
CA ILE A 709 -5.47 -37.55 3.36
C ILE A 709 -6.44 -38.35 2.48
N ILE A 710 -6.41 -39.67 2.59
CA ILE A 710 -7.28 -40.52 1.79
C ILE A 710 -8.75 -40.31 2.16
N ASN A 711 -9.08 -40.21 3.44
CA ASN A 711 -10.44 -39.92 3.90
C ASN A 711 -10.97 -38.59 3.32
N TYR A 712 -10.11 -37.60 3.18
CA TYR A 712 -10.50 -36.30 2.56
C TYR A 712 -10.73 -36.46 1.05
N LEU A 713 -9.84 -37.13 0.34
CA LEU A 713 -9.91 -37.29 -1.12
C LEU A 713 -10.98 -38.32 -1.60
N THR A 714 -11.46 -39.21 -0.71
CA THR A 714 -12.55 -40.15 -0.93
C THR A 714 -13.91 -39.70 -0.39
N GLN A 715 -14.02 -38.46 0.10
CA GLN A 715 -15.22 -37.89 0.73
C GLN A 715 -15.67 -38.56 2.05
N ASN A 716 -14.89 -39.47 2.62
CA ASN A 716 -15.21 -40.09 3.92
C ASN A 716 -15.13 -39.09 5.08
N PHE A 717 -14.26 -38.11 4.97
CA PHE A 717 -14.15 -37.00 5.92
C PHE A 717 -15.36 -36.06 5.88
N ALA A 718 -16.00 -35.87 4.74
CA ALA A 718 -17.05 -34.89 4.54
C ALA A 718 -18.32 -35.16 5.36
N ALA A 719 -18.98 -34.09 5.83
CA ALA A 719 -20.24 -34.18 6.56
C ALA A 719 -21.28 -33.18 6.01
N GLY A 720 -22.56 -33.43 6.32
CA GLY A 720 -23.67 -32.52 6.02
C GLY A 720 -23.86 -32.24 4.52
N THR A 721 -24.08 -30.97 4.19
CA THR A 721 -24.31 -30.51 2.80
C THR A 721 -23.10 -30.67 1.90
N SER A 722 -21.88 -30.58 2.42
CA SER A 722 -20.65 -30.80 1.65
C SER A 722 -20.58 -32.22 1.12
N LYS A 723 -20.93 -33.24 1.94
CA LYS A 723 -20.99 -34.63 1.52
C LYS A 723 -21.97 -34.84 0.37
N LYS A 724 -23.18 -34.30 0.49
CA LYS A 724 -24.21 -34.40 -0.56
C LYS A 724 -23.80 -33.73 -1.88
N THR A 725 -23.07 -32.60 -1.78
CA THR A 725 -22.67 -31.83 -2.98
C THR A 725 -21.60 -32.53 -3.82
N TYR A 726 -20.74 -33.32 -3.19
CA TYR A 726 -19.57 -33.94 -3.84
C TYR A 726 -19.55 -35.46 -3.71
N GLU A 727 -20.72 -36.10 -3.49
CA GLU A 727 -20.82 -37.56 -3.24
C GLU A 727 -20.29 -38.40 -4.39
N ASP A 728 -20.34 -37.90 -5.63
CA ASP A 728 -19.84 -38.60 -6.83
C ASP A 728 -18.35 -38.35 -7.09
N VAL A 729 -17.68 -37.54 -6.27
CA VAL A 729 -16.27 -37.17 -6.45
C VAL A 729 -15.38 -38.12 -5.67
N GLU A 730 -14.71 -39.05 -6.36
CA GLU A 730 -13.71 -39.93 -5.82
C GLU A 730 -12.42 -39.81 -6.62
N ILE A 731 -11.38 -39.19 -6.01
CA ILE A 731 -10.09 -38.96 -6.67
C ILE A 731 -9.19 -40.16 -6.55
N ILE A 732 -9.17 -40.77 -5.37
CA ILE A 732 -8.39 -41.94 -5.02
C ILE A 732 -9.35 -43.09 -4.66
N ASP A 733 -9.10 -44.33 -5.11
CA ASP A 733 -9.87 -45.51 -4.78
C ASP A 733 -9.43 -46.12 -3.45
N LYS A 734 -10.18 -47.13 -2.99
CA LYS A 734 -9.92 -47.86 -1.74
C LYS A 734 -8.57 -48.62 -1.73
N ASN A 735 -7.96 -48.83 -2.90
CA ASN A 735 -6.67 -49.48 -3.04
C ASN A 735 -5.50 -48.48 -3.15
N ASN A 736 -5.73 -47.22 -2.81
CA ASN A 736 -4.74 -46.16 -2.88
C ASN A 736 -4.18 -45.91 -4.30
N ASN A 737 -5.02 -46.12 -5.30
CA ASN A 737 -4.72 -45.77 -6.69
C ASN A 737 -5.64 -44.66 -7.17
N ILE A 738 -5.30 -44.05 -8.30
CA ILE A 738 -6.23 -43.12 -8.95
C ILE A 738 -7.57 -43.82 -9.23
N SER A 739 -8.68 -43.17 -8.87
CA SER A 739 -9.98 -43.79 -9.15
C SER A 739 -10.21 -43.98 -10.65
N PRO A 740 -10.89 -45.08 -11.06
CA PRO A 740 -11.19 -45.31 -12.46
C PRO A 740 -11.97 -44.15 -13.11
N THR A 741 -12.91 -43.57 -12.38
CA THR A 741 -13.71 -42.45 -12.84
C THR A 741 -12.83 -41.24 -13.10
N PHE A 742 -12.00 -40.79 -12.14
CA PHE A 742 -11.11 -39.66 -12.32
C PHE A 742 -10.08 -39.88 -13.43
N SER A 743 -9.52 -41.08 -13.50
CA SER A 743 -8.61 -41.47 -14.60
C SER A 743 -9.26 -41.34 -15.98
N LYS A 744 -10.55 -41.69 -16.11
CA LYS A 744 -11.30 -41.53 -17.36
C LYS A 744 -11.56 -40.06 -17.71
N LEU A 745 -11.92 -39.21 -16.72
CA LEU A 745 -12.11 -37.78 -16.95
C LEU A 745 -10.82 -37.08 -17.40
N LEU A 746 -9.66 -37.53 -16.91
CA LEU A 746 -8.35 -36.96 -17.31
C LEU A 746 -7.96 -37.27 -18.76
N LEU A 747 -8.69 -38.09 -19.48
CA LEU A 747 -8.54 -38.29 -20.94
C LEU A 747 -8.98 -37.05 -21.72
N ASN A 748 -9.86 -36.21 -21.13
CA ASN A 748 -10.16 -34.89 -21.66
C ASN A 748 -8.99 -33.94 -21.34
N ASN A 749 -8.21 -33.61 -22.37
CA ASN A 749 -7.01 -32.77 -22.22
C ASN A 749 -7.29 -31.39 -21.61
N GLU A 750 -8.42 -30.79 -21.95
CA GLU A 750 -8.77 -29.47 -21.41
C GLU A 750 -9.19 -29.58 -19.94
N PHE A 751 -9.92 -30.59 -19.54
CA PHE A 751 -10.22 -30.87 -18.15
C PHE A 751 -8.94 -31.11 -17.35
N LYS A 752 -8.04 -31.98 -17.85
CA LYS A 752 -6.75 -32.26 -17.24
C LYS A 752 -5.92 -30.97 -17.06
N ARG A 753 -5.88 -30.14 -18.09
CA ARG A 753 -5.17 -28.83 -18.05
C ARG A 753 -5.69 -27.95 -16.93
N GLN A 754 -7.01 -27.81 -16.80
CA GLN A 754 -7.62 -26.97 -15.76
C GLN A 754 -7.41 -27.54 -14.36
N VAL A 755 -7.46 -28.87 -14.18
CA VAL A 755 -7.11 -29.50 -12.90
C VAL A 755 -5.66 -29.16 -12.52
N ILE A 756 -4.71 -29.34 -13.43
CA ILE A 756 -3.29 -29.04 -13.19
C ILE A 756 -3.11 -27.56 -12.84
N GLU A 757 -3.79 -26.67 -13.54
CA GLU A 757 -3.69 -25.22 -13.29
C GLU A 757 -4.15 -24.84 -11.87
N VAL A 758 -5.21 -25.47 -11.35
CA VAL A 758 -5.65 -25.27 -9.97
C VAL A 758 -4.64 -25.84 -8.99
N LEU A 759 -4.07 -27.03 -9.26
CA LEU A 759 -3.05 -27.65 -8.41
C LEU A 759 -1.78 -26.80 -8.33
N ASP A 760 -1.26 -26.35 -9.47
CA ASP A 760 -0.06 -25.50 -9.53
C ASP A 760 -0.23 -24.21 -8.73
N TYR A 761 -1.38 -23.54 -8.88
CA TYR A 761 -1.73 -22.38 -8.08
C TYR A 761 -1.77 -22.72 -6.58
N SER A 762 -2.40 -23.83 -6.21
CA SER A 762 -2.57 -24.22 -4.81
C SER A 762 -1.24 -24.61 -4.16
N ILE A 763 -0.36 -25.29 -4.88
CA ILE A 763 1.00 -25.63 -4.44
C ILE A 763 1.85 -24.39 -4.27
N GLN A 764 1.76 -23.45 -5.22
CA GLN A 764 2.48 -22.18 -5.10
C GLN A 764 1.98 -21.37 -3.89
N LYS A 765 0.68 -21.35 -3.65
CA LYS A 765 0.08 -20.69 -2.49
C LYS A 765 0.54 -21.34 -1.17
N TYR A 766 0.64 -22.67 -1.10
CA TYR A 766 1.22 -23.35 0.05
C TYR A 766 2.67 -22.87 0.30
N LYS A 767 3.51 -22.88 -0.73
CA LYS A 767 4.91 -22.45 -0.63
C LYS A 767 5.06 -21.00 -0.13
N ASN A 768 4.16 -20.12 -0.56
CA ASN A 768 4.20 -18.70 -0.19
C ASN A 768 3.62 -18.43 1.21
N GLU A 769 2.57 -19.18 1.62
CA GLU A 769 1.78 -18.80 2.78
C GLU A 769 1.76 -19.80 3.93
N TYR A 770 1.91 -21.12 3.65
CA TYR A 770 1.69 -22.20 4.62
C TYR A 770 2.91 -23.12 4.80
N ASN A 771 4.05 -22.78 4.23
CA ASN A 771 5.27 -23.59 4.32
C ASN A 771 5.90 -23.59 5.73
N ASN A 772 5.61 -22.60 6.56
CA ASN A 772 6.17 -22.49 7.92
C ASN A 772 5.22 -23.15 8.93
N ARG A 773 5.25 -24.50 9.00
CA ARG A 773 4.41 -25.31 9.88
C ARG A 773 4.78 -25.16 11.36
N TYR A 774 3.78 -25.16 12.22
CA TYR A 774 3.97 -25.13 13.66
C TYR A 774 4.16 -26.56 14.21
N LYS A 775 5.38 -26.86 14.68
CA LYS A 775 5.78 -28.18 15.20
C LYS A 775 5.40 -29.30 14.20
N ASP A 776 4.83 -30.39 14.70
CA ASP A 776 4.43 -31.56 13.89
C ASP A 776 3.01 -31.49 13.34
N THR A 777 2.40 -30.29 13.31
CA THR A 777 1.06 -30.08 12.77
C THR A 777 1.10 -29.47 11.35
N ASP A 778 -0.01 -29.54 10.61
CA ASP A 778 -0.19 -28.83 9.34
C ASP A 778 -0.69 -27.39 9.56
N LEU A 779 -0.70 -26.89 10.79
CA LEU A 779 -1.07 -25.51 11.13
C LEU A 779 0.14 -24.59 11.03
N CYS A 780 -0.10 -23.34 10.62
CA CYS A 780 0.87 -22.24 10.66
C CYS A 780 0.40 -21.18 11.67
N LEU A 781 1.33 -20.63 12.45
CA LEU A 781 1.00 -19.54 13.37
C LEU A 781 0.48 -18.30 12.62
N TYR A 782 -0.39 -17.55 13.27
CA TYR A 782 -0.96 -16.29 12.76
C TYR A 782 -1.76 -16.42 11.44
N LYS A 783 -2.26 -17.63 11.13
CA LYS A 783 -3.13 -17.89 9.98
C LYS A 783 -4.56 -18.18 10.46
N LYS A 784 -5.52 -17.86 9.61
CA LYS A 784 -6.95 -18.07 9.88
C LYS A 784 -7.43 -19.43 9.39
N TYR A 785 -8.10 -20.17 10.26
CA TYR A 785 -8.65 -21.50 9.98
C TYR A 785 -10.12 -21.57 10.32
N THR A 786 -10.90 -22.27 9.51
CA THR A 786 -12.27 -22.68 9.85
C THR A 786 -12.23 -23.92 10.77
N PHE A 787 -13.34 -24.19 11.45
CA PHE A 787 -13.46 -25.45 12.23
C PHE A 787 -13.23 -26.70 11.36
N GLU A 788 -13.71 -26.69 10.09
CA GLU A 788 -13.43 -27.75 9.12
C GLU A 788 -11.93 -27.87 8.83
N ASP A 789 -11.24 -26.76 8.63
CA ASP A 789 -9.79 -26.77 8.43
C ASP A 789 -9.06 -27.39 9.64
N VAL A 790 -9.44 -27.00 10.85
CA VAL A 790 -8.78 -27.51 12.06
C VAL A 790 -8.96 -29.02 12.18
N CYS A 791 -10.18 -29.57 12.00
CA CYS A 791 -10.39 -31.02 11.99
C CYS A 791 -9.50 -31.72 10.95
N ARG A 792 -9.41 -31.16 9.74
CA ARG A 792 -8.60 -31.71 8.63
C ARG A 792 -7.09 -31.63 8.92
N LEU A 793 -6.60 -30.48 9.37
CA LEU A 793 -5.17 -30.23 9.58
C LEU A 793 -4.62 -30.91 10.86
N LEU A 794 -5.49 -31.29 11.78
CA LEU A 794 -5.17 -32.14 12.92
C LEU A 794 -5.41 -33.63 12.66
N ASN A 795 -5.65 -34.04 11.43
CA ASN A 795 -5.83 -35.43 10.98
C ASN A 795 -7.03 -36.15 11.61
N TRP A 796 -8.10 -35.48 11.93
CA TRP A 796 -9.31 -36.11 12.43
C TRP A 796 -9.96 -36.99 11.34
N GLU A 797 -10.57 -38.06 11.77
CA GLU A 797 -11.23 -39.03 10.84
C GLU A 797 -12.40 -38.38 10.10
N LYS A 798 -13.16 -37.51 10.76
CA LYS A 798 -14.38 -36.88 10.23
C LYS A 798 -14.44 -35.38 10.50
N ASN A 799 -15.17 -34.66 9.64
CA ASN A 799 -15.51 -33.27 9.86
C ASN A 799 -16.55 -33.11 10.97
N LEU A 800 -16.13 -32.74 12.15
CA LEU A 800 -16.96 -32.48 13.33
C LEU A 800 -17.25 -30.98 13.56
N SER A 801 -16.98 -30.12 12.57
CA SER A 801 -17.15 -28.66 12.68
C SER A 801 -18.53 -28.21 13.13
N SER A 802 -19.60 -28.93 12.73
CA SER A 802 -20.98 -28.60 13.09
C SER A 802 -21.35 -28.88 14.55
N VAL A 803 -20.55 -29.65 15.27
CA VAL A 803 -20.77 -30.04 16.67
C VAL A 803 -19.64 -29.59 17.61
N MET A 804 -18.83 -28.61 17.13
CA MET A 804 -17.72 -28.03 17.88
C MET A 804 -18.17 -26.71 18.51
N PHE A 805 -18.19 -26.66 19.85
CA PHE A 805 -18.59 -25.48 20.62
C PHE A 805 -17.42 -25.06 21.52
N GLY A 806 -16.57 -24.17 21.02
CA GLY A 806 -15.41 -23.62 21.73
C GLY A 806 -14.22 -24.56 21.82
N TYR A 807 -14.39 -25.85 22.19
CA TYR A 807 -13.30 -26.84 22.18
C TYR A 807 -13.86 -28.25 21.93
N ARG A 808 -13.01 -29.15 21.47
CA ARG A 808 -13.33 -30.57 21.35
C ARG A 808 -12.07 -31.42 21.39
N TYR A 809 -12.05 -32.46 22.21
CA TYR A 809 -10.99 -33.44 22.26
C TYR A 809 -11.25 -34.56 21.26
N ASP A 810 -10.23 -34.95 20.50
CA ASP A 810 -10.22 -36.10 19.60
C ASP A 810 -9.27 -37.18 20.16
N GLU A 811 -9.81 -38.31 20.56
CA GLU A 811 -9.04 -39.40 21.19
C GLU A 811 -8.09 -40.08 20.19
N HIS A 812 -8.47 -40.17 18.90
CA HIS A 812 -7.67 -40.86 17.88
C HIS A 812 -6.35 -40.16 17.60
N THR A 813 -6.38 -38.81 17.51
CA THR A 813 -5.21 -37.96 17.24
C THR A 813 -4.60 -37.36 18.51
N ASN A 814 -5.24 -37.58 19.68
CA ASN A 814 -4.86 -36.99 20.96
C ASN A 814 -4.71 -35.46 20.87
N THR A 815 -5.68 -34.77 20.20
CA THR A 815 -5.65 -33.33 19.98
C THR A 815 -6.86 -32.64 20.60
N LEU A 816 -6.65 -31.43 21.14
CA LEU A 816 -7.70 -30.60 21.76
C LEU A 816 -7.55 -29.14 21.25
N PRO A 817 -8.14 -28.79 20.10
CA PRO A 817 -8.23 -27.42 19.70
C PRO A 817 -9.20 -26.63 20.58
N ILE A 818 -8.78 -25.44 21.00
CA ILE A 818 -9.56 -24.48 21.78
C ILE A 818 -9.74 -23.21 20.97
N PHE A 819 -10.96 -22.75 20.81
CA PHE A 819 -11.33 -21.54 20.08
C PHE A 819 -11.77 -20.48 21.07
N VAL A 820 -11.09 -19.32 21.05
CA VAL A 820 -11.30 -18.21 21.97
C VAL A 820 -11.72 -16.98 21.19
N ASN A 821 -12.82 -16.34 21.60
CA ASN A 821 -13.22 -15.04 21.09
C ASN A 821 -12.72 -13.96 22.05
N TYR A 822 -11.77 -13.13 21.62
CA TYR A 822 -11.24 -12.02 22.41
C TYR A 822 -12.23 -10.86 22.54
N GLU A 823 -12.98 -10.57 21.47
CA GLU A 823 -14.02 -9.54 21.48
C GLU A 823 -15.38 -10.22 21.61
N LYS A 824 -16.08 -9.93 22.70
CA LYS A 824 -17.45 -10.36 22.92
C LYS A 824 -18.37 -9.18 22.62
N GLU A 825 -19.43 -9.42 21.86
CA GLU A 825 -20.46 -8.41 21.61
C GLU A 825 -21.03 -7.91 22.95
N GLU A 826 -21.26 -6.60 23.08
CA GLU A 826 -21.74 -5.96 24.32
C GLU A 826 -23.11 -6.52 24.81
N ASN A 827 -23.88 -7.11 23.91
CA ASN A 827 -25.23 -7.61 24.14
C ASN A 827 -25.35 -9.12 24.44
N ILE A 828 -24.26 -9.80 24.78
CA ILE A 828 -24.27 -11.21 25.13
C ILE A 828 -24.89 -11.40 26.55
N SER A 829 -25.77 -12.38 26.70
CA SER A 829 -26.38 -12.71 28.02
C SER A 829 -25.29 -13.02 29.05
N ASP A 830 -25.52 -12.63 30.30
CA ASP A 830 -24.57 -12.86 31.41
C ASP A 830 -24.22 -14.34 31.64
N THR A 831 -25.07 -15.27 31.17
CA THR A 831 -24.81 -16.72 31.19
C THR A 831 -23.77 -17.17 30.15
N THR A 832 -23.44 -16.37 29.15
CA THR A 832 -22.47 -16.65 28.11
C THR A 832 -21.20 -15.77 28.17
N LYS A 833 -21.12 -14.86 29.15
CA LYS A 833 -19.92 -14.11 29.45
C LYS A 833 -18.94 -14.97 30.24
N TYR A 834 -17.94 -15.53 29.52
CA TYR A 834 -16.80 -16.20 30.15
C TYR A 834 -15.70 -15.19 30.43
N ASN A 835 -15.09 -15.26 31.60
CA ASN A 835 -13.89 -14.50 31.96
C ASN A 835 -12.64 -15.31 31.60
N ASP A 836 -12.40 -15.44 30.29
CA ASP A 836 -11.20 -16.09 29.78
C ASP A 836 -10.00 -15.15 29.90
N ARG A 837 -8.90 -15.63 30.41
CA ARG A 837 -7.64 -14.87 30.46
C ARG A 837 -6.43 -15.75 30.21
N PHE A 838 -5.44 -15.20 29.50
CA PHE A 838 -4.12 -15.80 29.47
C PHE A 838 -3.39 -15.44 30.78
N VAL A 839 -2.84 -16.43 31.42
CA VAL A 839 -2.00 -16.24 32.62
C VAL A 839 -0.56 -16.05 32.19
N ASP A 840 -0.13 -16.82 31.23
CA ASP A 840 1.17 -16.79 30.58
C ASP A 840 1.06 -17.43 29.18
N PRO A 841 2.11 -17.40 28.34
CA PRO A 841 2.06 -17.98 26.97
C PRO A 841 1.71 -19.49 26.91
N GLN A 842 1.77 -20.19 28.05
CA GLN A 842 1.51 -21.64 28.14
C GLN A 842 0.22 -21.98 28.90
N THR A 843 -0.30 -21.04 29.68
CA THR A 843 -1.44 -21.29 30.56
C THR A 843 -2.62 -20.39 30.20
N PHE A 844 -3.70 -21.01 29.76
CA PHE A 844 -5.00 -20.37 29.52
C PHE A 844 -6.02 -20.83 30.55
N ILE A 845 -6.70 -19.89 31.20
CA ILE A 845 -7.82 -20.22 32.11
C ILE A 845 -9.13 -19.84 31.45
N ALA A 846 -9.95 -20.83 31.16
CA ALA A 846 -11.35 -20.66 30.75
C ALA A 846 -12.25 -20.93 31.97
N ILE A 847 -12.98 -19.90 32.38
CA ILE A 847 -13.96 -20.07 33.49
C ILE A 847 -15.35 -20.13 32.84
N SER A 848 -15.93 -21.32 32.78
CA SER A 848 -17.36 -21.51 32.50
C SER A 848 -18.15 -21.35 33.78
N LYS A 849 -19.15 -20.47 33.79
CA LYS A 849 -20.14 -20.42 34.85
C LYS A 849 -21.26 -21.44 34.63
#